data_fb80b55a103c89c9c24d8b404f38a9d4
#
_entry.id   fb80b55a103c89c9c24d8b404f38a9d4
#
_cell.length_a   1.000
_cell.length_b   1.000
_cell.length_c   1.000
_cell.angle_alpha   90.00
_cell.angle_beta   90.00
_cell.angle_gamma   90.00
#
_symmetry.space_group_name_H-M   'P 1'
#
loop_
_entity.id
_entity.type
_entity.pdbx_description
1 polymer ?
#
loop_
_entity_poly.entity_id
_entity_poly.type
_entity_poly.pdbx_seq_one_letter_code
_entity_poly.pdbx_strand_id
1 'polypeptide(L)'
;MTGILILTGMTSPLATAAGTMRALPRNSKSPAQKTTSKSVPPPIILITLDTTRADRMGFLGSQRDLTPSLDGLAKQSVVFTRAYSQYPLTPPSHATILTGTYPQFHQVNDMQMPLAADVPYVPEILHGFGYQTAAFLGSIVLEPHPPYAPGFNRGFDTYDSGFHDDGVGEDRFQTVQRRGTEVVAHALAWLSKHPKGPFFIWVHLYDAHDPYDPPEPYKTRYASVPYDGGIAYEDHAVGKLITQLKLRGLYDSSVIAVMADHGESLGAHGEDTHGVFLYDETIHVPLLIKLPHATAGGRRVDARVELVDVAPTLLQEVGVPIPAEMQGESLLGLMQAEMAEANPAAPLWHDRPAYSQSEYPHNNFGWSALRSLRSEKYLYIQAPRRELYDDATDPLAEHNLASSSAAVADTLGSQLDSLRHQTTNGKKATPAVLDPAAQEKLGALGYMAWTGNNAKTDADQGPDPKDKIEIANMVHRADLLQENMHASESIALLEQVIARNPTSSFYTKLGTWLMRQQDYQKAIPALRKALEMDPDSMGTHFLLGKCLMFTQDYGGAIPELEKLVAKVPNAVEAHSFLELAYARTNRLREAIGECETVLGYDATDFGSYLILGQSLGRTGDSKGALENLKKAIALQPQAPLPHAWMADVYDQMGLSKDAERERATAKRLETQ
;
A
#
# COMPACT_ATOMS: atom_id res chain seq x y z
N MET A 1 6.70 37.74 57.80
CA MET A 1 7.75 37.21 58.70
C MET A 1 8.54 36.27 57.85
N THR A 2 9.54 36.74 57.11
CA THR A 2 10.93 36.98 57.53
C THR A 2 11.70 35.70 57.75
N GLY A 3 12.71 35.46 56.94
CA GLY A 3 13.75 34.49 57.18
C GLY A 3 14.63 34.22 55.94
N ILE A 4 15.38 35.24 55.51
CA ILE A 4 16.55 35.15 54.65
C ILE A 4 17.72 34.60 55.46
N LEU A 5 18.54 33.70 54.90
CA LEU A 5 19.92 33.61 55.32
C LEU A 5 20.84 33.31 54.12
N ILE A 6 21.75 34.21 53.90
CA ILE A 6 22.93 34.28 53.04
C ILE A 6 24.11 33.74 53.82
N LEU A 7 25.12 33.13 53.20
CA LEU A 7 26.56 33.41 53.33
C LEU A 7 27.41 32.29 52.69
N THR A 8 28.15 32.68 51.74
CA THR A 8 29.63 32.90 51.62
C THR A 8 30.42 31.60 51.51
N GLY A 9 31.16 31.30 50.51
CA GLY A 9 32.22 32.06 49.84
C GLY A 9 33.60 31.77 50.46
N MET A 10 34.42 30.94 49.78
CA MET A 10 35.88 31.02 49.99
C MET A 10 36.66 30.62 48.74
N THR A 11 37.63 31.47 48.40
CA THR A 11 38.54 31.53 47.29
C THR A 11 39.88 30.83 47.60
N SER A 12 40.40 30.14 46.59
CA SER A 12 41.81 30.00 46.13
C SER A 12 42.92 29.71 47.17
N PRO A 13 44.14 29.20 46.79
CA PRO A 13 44.89 29.63 45.63
C PRO A 13 45.72 28.54 44.87
N LEU A 14 46.24 28.97 43.72
CA LEU A 14 47.27 28.36 42.88
C LEU A 14 48.57 27.98 43.62
N ALA A 15 49.15 26.85 43.21
CA ALA A 15 50.57 26.59 43.41
C ALA A 15 51.17 26.06 42.09
N THR A 16 52.02 26.88 41.49
CA THR A 16 52.95 26.58 40.42
C THR A 16 54.06 25.67 40.89
N ALA A 17 54.34 24.57 40.17
CA ALA A 17 55.60 23.86 40.26
C ALA A 17 56.11 23.58 38.83
N ALA A 18 57.19 24.28 38.47
CA ALA A 18 58.04 24.03 37.31
C ALA A 18 58.93 22.80 37.55
N GLY A 19 58.83 21.80 36.69
CA GLY A 19 59.68 20.61 36.70
C GLY A 19 60.22 20.32 35.30
N THR A 20 61.52 20.37 35.22
CA THR A 20 62.44 20.26 34.08
C THR A 20 62.14 19.08 33.14
N MET A 21 62.12 19.38 31.84
CA MET A 21 62.17 18.42 30.73
C MET A 21 63.49 17.64 30.73
N ARG A 22 63.41 16.33 30.71
CA ARG A 22 64.47 15.41 30.34
C ARG A 22 64.09 14.66 29.09
N ALA A 23 64.77 14.95 27.97
CA ALA A 23 64.56 14.27 26.70
C ALA A 23 65.01 12.81 26.77
N LEU A 24 64.15 11.89 26.30
CA LEU A 24 64.49 10.50 26.01
C LEU A 24 64.33 10.22 24.50
N PRO A 25 65.10 9.28 23.94
CA PRO A 25 65.32 9.20 22.50
C PRO A 25 64.14 8.58 21.74
N ARG A 26 63.84 9.16 20.57
CA ARG A 26 62.93 8.56 19.54
C ARG A 26 63.65 7.33 18.96
N ASN A 27 63.04 6.15 19.16
CA ASN A 27 63.06 5.05 18.20
C ASN A 27 62.07 3.97 18.66
N SER A 28 60.84 3.99 18.13
CA SER A 28 60.05 2.80 17.99
C SER A 28 59.21 2.97 16.71
N LYS A 29 59.53 2.17 15.71
CA LYS A 29 58.72 1.99 14.50
C LYS A 29 57.33 1.59 14.95
N SER A 30 56.30 2.45 14.74
CA SER A 30 54.90 2.07 14.79
C SER A 30 54.66 0.89 13.83
N PRO A 31 53.97 -0.17 14.28
CA PRO A 31 53.52 -1.18 13.34
C PRO A 31 52.56 -0.52 12.34
N ALA A 32 52.81 -0.75 11.06
CA ALA A 32 51.93 -0.34 9.99
C ALA A 32 50.50 -0.80 10.32
N GLN A 33 49.57 0.15 10.48
CA GLN A 33 48.16 -0.15 10.45
C GLN A 33 47.92 -0.92 9.16
N LYS A 34 47.57 -2.21 9.30
CA LYS A 34 46.98 -2.97 8.22
C LYS A 34 45.72 -2.18 7.82
N THR A 35 45.76 -1.55 6.67
CA THR A 35 44.56 -1.10 5.97
C THR A 35 43.73 -2.33 5.73
N THR A 36 42.73 -2.58 6.60
CA THR A 36 41.68 -3.51 6.30
C THR A 36 41.00 -2.96 5.04
N SER A 37 41.15 -3.67 3.94
CA SER A 37 40.35 -3.42 2.75
C SER A 37 38.88 -3.36 3.24
N LYS A 38 38.21 -2.23 3.05
CA LYS A 38 36.75 -2.15 3.33
C LYS A 38 36.12 -3.23 2.47
N SER A 39 35.68 -4.31 3.09
CA SER A 39 34.88 -5.32 2.41
C SER A 39 33.64 -4.62 1.86
N VAL A 40 33.29 -4.90 0.61
CA VAL A 40 32.04 -4.40 0.03
C VAL A 40 30.89 -4.94 0.90
N PRO A 41 29.96 -4.09 1.36
CA PRO A 41 28.82 -4.56 2.14
C PRO A 41 28.02 -5.62 1.37
N PRO A 42 27.45 -6.63 2.06
CA PRO A 42 26.71 -7.69 1.41
C PRO A 42 25.45 -7.16 0.71
N PRO A 43 25.10 -7.71 -0.47
CA PRO A 43 23.80 -7.46 -1.07
C PRO A 43 22.65 -7.97 -0.19
N ILE A 44 21.51 -7.30 -0.25
CA ILE A 44 20.28 -7.70 0.47
C ILE A 44 19.21 -8.04 -0.55
N ILE A 45 18.60 -9.21 -0.39
CA ILE A 45 17.47 -9.68 -1.20
C ILE A 45 16.32 -9.96 -0.23
N LEU A 46 15.30 -9.11 -0.29
CA LEU A 46 14.06 -9.27 0.46
C LEU A 46 13.01 -9.88 -0.48
N ILE A 47 12.42 -10.99 -0.08
CA ILE A 47 11.35 -11.68 -0.82
C ILE A 47 10.14 -11.72 0.08
N THR A 48 9.01 -11.15 -0.36
CA THR A 48 7.73 -11.23 0.32
C THR A 48 6.74 -12.03 -0.49
N LEU A 49 6.05 -12.96 0.17
CA LEU A 49 5.04 -13.87 -0.38
C LEU A 49 3.69 -13.42 0.14
N ASP A 50 2.83 -12.91 -0.73
CA ASP A 50 1.53 -12.38 -0.32
C ASP A 50 0.60 -13.50 0.17
N THR A 51 -0.19 -13.24 1.20
CA THR A 51 -1.19 -14.15 1.78
C THR A 51 -0.71 -15.56 2.11
N THR A 52 0.60 -15.78 2.25
CA THR A 52 1.16 -17.13 2.35
C THR A 52 1.22 -17.64 3.80
N ARG A 53 0.43 -18.66 4.11
CA ARG A 53 0.30 -19.27 5.45
C ARG A 53 1.54 -20.06 5.87
N ALA A 54 1.91 -19.94 7.15
CA ALA A 54 3.02 -20.70 7.76
C ALA A 54 2.79 -22.21 7.71
N ASP A 55 1.55 -22.68 7.90
CA ASP A 55 1.20 -24.12 7.92
C ASP A 55 1.29 -24.81 6.54
N ARG A 56 1.57 -24.05 5.49
CA ARG A 56 1.80 -24.57 4.13
C ARG A 56 3.28 -24.84 3.82
N MET A 57 4.19 -24.33 4.65
CA MET A 57 5.63 -24.43 4.44
C MET A 57 6.21 -25.78 4.87
N GLY A 58 6.92 -26.48 3.98
CA GLY A 58 7.59 -27.74 4.30
C GLY A 58 8.63 -27.58 5.40
N PHE A 59 9.42 -26.49 5.38
CA PHE A 59 10.41 -26.20 6.41
C PHE A 59 9.80 -25.87 7.79
N LEU A 60 8.50 -25.61 7.88
CA LEU A 60 7.74 -25.47 9.14
C LEU A 60 6.98 -26.74 9.53
N GLY A 61 7.03 -27.79 8.70
CA GLY A 61 6.47 -29.09 9.03
C GLY A 61 5.30 -29.54 8.16
N SER A 62 4.90 -28.75 7.18
CA SER A 62 3.87 -29.16 6.20
C SER A 62 4.30 -30.42 5.44
N GLN A 63 3.36 -31.35 5.27
CA GLN A 63 3.57 -32.57 4.50
C GLN A 63 2.96 -32.48 3.09
N ARG A 64 2.63 -31.28 2.62
CA ARG A 64 1.96 -31.06 1.33
C ARG A 64 2.89 -31.03 0.13
N ASP A 65 4.22 -30.99 0.37
CA ASP A 65 5.26 -30.92 -0.67
C ASP A 65 5.08 -29.73 -1.65
N LEU A 66 4.71 -28.55 -1.11
CA LEU A 66 4.46 -27.36 -1.89
C LEU A 66 5.72 -26.52 -2.12
N THR A 67 6.70 -26.59 -1.21
CA THR A 67 7.77 -25.58 -1.09
C THR A 67 9.19 -26.15 -1.17
N PRO A 68 9.52 -27.06 -2.12
CA PRO A 68 10.83 -27.71 -2.17
C PRO A 68 12.00 -26.74 -2.36
N SER A 69 11.82 -25.61 -3.04
CA SER A 69 12.88 -24.61 -3.23
C SER A 69 13.15 -23.83 -1.94
N LEU A 70 12.10 -23.41 -1.25
CA LEU A 70 12.15 -22.75 0.06
C LEU A 70 12.70 -23.70 1.13
N ASP A 71 12.31 -24.97 1.13
CA ASP A 71 12.85 -26.01 2.02
C ASP A 71 14.36 -26.22 1.79
N GLY A 72 14.79 -26.12 0.53
CA GLY A 72 16.21 -26.14 0.16
C GLY A 72 16.96 -24.92 0.68
N LEU A 73 16.36 -23.73 0.60
CA LEU A 73 16.92 -22.47 1.14
C LEU A 73 16.98 -22.50 2.68
N ALA A 74 15.94 -23.01 3.32
CA ALA A 74 15.82 -23.11 4.78
C ALA A 74 16.98 -23.89 5.42
N LYS A 75 17.53 -24.91 4.73
CA LYS A 75 18.71 -25.65 5.20
C LYS A 75 19.98 -24.79 5.33
N GLN A 76 20.00 -23.63 4.70
CA GLN A 76 21.12 -22.67 4.74
C GLN A 76 20.73 -21.35 5.41
N SER A 77 19.55 -21.30 6.02
CA SER A 77 18.97 -20.13 6.67
C SER A 77 18.73 -20.39 8.14
N VAL A 78 18.50 -19.34 8.90
CA VAL A 78 17.82 -19.42 10.20
C VAL A 78 16.32 -19.39 9.93
N VAL A 79 15.60 -20.38 10.45
CA VAL A 79 14.15 -20.52 10.35
C VAL A 79 13.52 -20.11 11.66
N PHE A 80 12.59 -19.16 11.61
CA PHE A 80 11.79 -18.74 12.76
C PHE A 80 10.45 -19.48 12.73
N THR A 81 10.16 -20.25 13.78
CA THR A 81 8.96 -21.10 13.84
C THR A 81 7.73 -20.38 14.32
N ARG A 82 7.89 -19.20 14.94
CA ARG A 82 6.83 -18.38 15.54
C ARG A 82 7.01 -16.92 15.16
N ALA A 83 6.82 -16.62 13.86
CA ALA A 83 6.88 -15.26 13.33
C ALA A 83 5.47 -14.73 13.07
N TYR A 84 5.21 -13.49 13.48
CA TYR A 84 3.89 -12.89 13.42
C TYR A 84 3.88 -11.57 12.66
N SER A 85 2.87 -11.40 11.79
CA SER A 85 2.55 -10.15 11.12
C SER A 85 1.81 -9.20 12.07
N GLN A 86 2.03 -7.90 11.92
CA GLN A 86 1.34 -6.86 12.66
C GLN A 86 0.00 -6.48 12.06
N TYR A 87 -0.28 -6.94 10.83
CA TYR A 87 -1.50 -6.59 10.12
C TYR A 87 -1.84 -7.65 9.05
N PRO A 88 -3.10 -8.14 8.96
CA PRO A 88 -3.50 -9.10 7.94
C PRO A 88 -3.91 -8.40 6.61
N LEU A 89 -3.10 -7.43 6.13
CA LEU A 89 -3.36 -6.68 4.89
C LEU A 89 -2.04 -6.18 4.30
N THR A 90 -1.91 -6.23 2.98
CA THR A 90 -0.66 -6.04 2.24
C THR A 90 0.04 -4.70 2.50
N PRO A 91 -0.55 -3.51 2.28
CA PRO A 91 0.18 -2.25 2.49
C PRO A 91 0.57 -2.00 3.95
N PRO A 92 -0.29 -2.22 4.96
CA PRO A 92 0.10 -2.02 6.37
C PRO A 92 1.22 -2.97 6.82
N SER A 93 1.18 -4.24 6.40
CA SER A 93 2.23 -5.20 6.75
C SER A 93 3.56 -4.84 6.10
N HIS A 94 3.57 -4.50 4.81
CA HIS A 94 4.80 -4.05 4.13
C HIS A 94 5.34 -2.73 4.69
N ALA A 95 4.47 -1.81 5.13
CA ALA A 95 4.92 -0.63 5.86
C ALA A 95 5.67 -1.04 7.14
N THR A 96 5.15 -2.00 7.90
CA THR A 96 5.84 -2.51 9.10
C THR A 96 7.19 -3.16 8.75
N ILE A 97 7.23 -4.06 7.75
CA ILE A 97 8.45 -4.76 7.31
C ILE A 97 9.55 -3.78 6.90
N LEU A 98 9.21 -2.75 6.13
CA LEU A 98 10.17 -1.83 5.53
C LEU A 98 10.52 -0.62 6.40
N THR A 99 9.72 -0.34 7.45
CA THR A 99 9.98 0.77 8.38
C THR A 99 10.54 0.33 9.72
N GLY A 100 10.34 -0.94 10.12
CA GLY A 100 10.65 -1.42 11.46
C GLY A 100 9.82 -0.73 12.54
N THR A 101 8.61 -0.25 12.20
CA THR A 101 7.70 0.43 13.12
C THR A 101 6.32 -0.22 13.14
N TYR A 102 5.60 -0.11 14.25
CA TYR A 102 4.25 -0.65 14.38
C TYR A 102 3.21 0.19 13.61
N PRO A 103 2.03 -0.40 13.25
CA PRO A 103 0.98 0.31 12.51
C PRO A 103 0.53 1.62 13.17
N GLN A 104 0.45 1.68 14.49
CA GLN A 104 0.12 2.91 15.23
C GLN A 104 1.23 3.97 15.20
N PHE A 105 2.42 3.65 14.68
CA PHE A 105 3.49 4.61 14.43
C PHE A 105 3.47 5.10 13.00
N HIS A 106 3.55 4.18 12.00
CA HIS A 106 3.61 4.56 10.60
C HIS A 106 2.26 4.98 10.01
N GLN A 107 1.14 4.66 10.67
CA GLN A 107 -0.23 5.06 10.33
C GLN A 107 -0.75 4.55 8.96
N VAL A 108 -0.07 3.64 8.32
CA VAL A 108 -0.59 2.93 7.14
C VAL A 108 -1.49 1.81 7.65
N ASN A 109 -2.80 2.07 7.77
CA ASN A 109 -3.79 1.17 8.37
C ASN A 109 -4.79 0.60 7.35
N ASP A 110 -4.65 1.00 6.09
CA ASP A 110 -5.49 0.54 4.98
C ASP A 110 -4.79 0.83 3.65
N MET A 111 -5.40 0.45 2.55
CA MET A 111 -4.98 0.91 1.22
C MET A 111 -5.08 2.43 1.13
N GLN A 112 -4.29 3.05 0.24
CA GLN A 112 -4.30 4.49 -0.03
C GLN A 112 -3.77 5.37 1.13
N MET A 113 -3.43 4.77 2.26
CA MET A 113 -2.82 5.51 3.36
C MET A 113 -1.35 5.81 3.04
N PRO A 114 -0.94 7.09 3.07
CA PRO A 114 0.42 7.46 2.71
C PRO A 114 1.42 7.01 3.78
N LEU A 115 2.53 6.46 3.34
CA LEU A 115 3.70 6.30 4.17
C LEU A 115 4.41 7.66 4.32
N ALA A 116 4.28 8.28 5.48
CA ALA A 116 4.78 9.63 5.75
C ALA A 116 6.31 9.72 5.62
N ALA A 117 6.80 10.86 5.11
CA ALA A 117 8.22 11.05 4.81
C ALA A 117 9.14 11.06 6.05
N ASP A 118 8.61 11.29 7.23
CA ASP A 118 9.33 11.30 8.49
C ASP A 118 9.38 9.93 9.21
N VAL A 119 8.77 8.90 8.61
CA VAL A 119 8.89 7.52 9.09
C VAL A 119 10.18 6.91 8.52
N PRO A 120 11.04 6.25 9.33
CA PRO A 120 12.24 5.59 8.83
C PRO A 120 11.88 4.54 7.78
N TYR A 121 12.66 4.45 6.71
CA TYR A 121 12.35 3.57 5.59
C TYR A 121 13.61 2.90 5.04
N VAL A 122 13.69 1.58 5.10
CA VAL A 122 14.89 0.80 4.76
C VAL A 122 15.46 1.12 3.38
N PRO A 123 14.67 1.22 2.30
CA PRO A 123 15.22 1.56 0.98
C PRO A 123 15.92 2.92 0.96
N GLU A 124 15.32 3.94 1.58
CA GLU A 124 15.87 5.28 1.65
C GLU A 124 17.16 5.32 2.50
N ILE A 125 17.16 4.62 3.63
CA ILE A 125 18.34 4.49 4.49
C ILE A 125 19.47 3.81 3.73
N LEU A 126 19.22 2.65 3.13
CA LEU A 126 20.24 1.90 2.39
C LEU A 126 20.76 2.68 1.18
N HIS A 127 19.89 3.37 0.44
CA HIS A 127 20.28 4.27 -0.64
C HIS A 127 21.25 5.37 -0.14
N GLY A 128 20.94 5.97 1.02
CA GLY A 128 21.83 6.94 1.68
C GLY A 128 23.19 6.38 2.08
N PHE A 129 23.31 5.06 2.27
CA PHE A 129 24.57 4.35 2.52
C PHE A 129 25.22 3.78 1.26
N GLY A 130 24.75 4.16 0.07
CA GLY A 130 25.34 3.84 -1.22
C GLY A 130 24.93 2.49 -1.81
N TYR A 131 23.82 1.91 -1.33
CA TYR A 131 23.18 0.78 -1.98
C TYR A 131 22.45 1.22 -3.24
N GLN A 132 22.53 0.45 -4.30
CA GLN A 132 21.59 0.52 -5.42
C GLN A 132 20.29 -0.19 -5.00
N THR A 133 19.15 0.43 -5.20
CA THR A 133 17.89 -0.02 -4.63
C THR A 133 16.86 -0.30 -5.73
N ALA A 134 16.22 -1.46 -5.67
CA ALA A 134 15.16 -1.79 -6.62
C ALA A 134 14.02 -2.58 -5.96
N ALA A 135 12.79 -2.34 -6.42
CA ALA A 135 11.61 -3.12 -6.09
C ALA A 135 10.97 -3.71 -7.35
N PHE A 136 10.51 -4.95 -7.27
CA PHE A 136 9.81 -5.69 -8.32
C PHE A 136 8.56 -6.31 -7.72
N LEU A 137 7.38 -5.84 -8.15
CA LEU A 137 6.14 -6.09 -7.45
C LEU A 137 5.16 -6.91 -8.29
N GLY A 138 4.44 -7.81 -7.63
CA GLY A 138 3.41 -8.65 -8.23
C GLY A 138 1.99 -8.12 -8.07
N SER A 139 1.78 -7.01 -7.34
CA SER A 139 0.44 -6.47 -7.07
C SER A 139 0.37 -4.96 -7.20
N ILE A 140 -0.75 -4.48 -7.76
CA ILE A 140 -1.05 -3.05 -7.89
C ILE A 140 -1.29 -2.38 -6.53
N VAL A 141 -1.66 -3.11 -5.48
CA VAL A 141 -1.94 -2.54 -4.15
C VAL A 141 -0.72 -1.88 -3.51
N LEU A 142 0.48 -2.13 -4.07
CA LEU A 142 1.74 -1.51 -3.68
C LEU A 142 2.21 -0.44 -4.68
N GLU A 143 1.41 -0.11 -5.72
CA GLU A 143 1.73 0.93 -6.70
C GLU A 143 1.55 2.33 -6.08
N PRO A 144 2.57 3.20 -6.15
CA PRO A 144 2.47 4.55 -5.60
C PRO A 144 1.70 5.53 -6.51
N HIS A 145 1.50 5.21 -7.82
CA HIS A 145 0.86 6.10 -8.81
C HIS A 145 -0.08 5.33 -9.76
N PRO A 146 -1.39 5.59 -9.80
CA PRO A 146 -2.18 6.43 -8.89
C PRO A 146 -2.10 5.88 -7.46
N PRO A 147 -2.33 6.69 -6.41
CA PRO A 147 -1.82 6.40 -5.08
C PRO A 147 -2.53 5.24 -4.36
N TYR A 148 -2.22 4.01 -4.73
CA TYR A 148 -2.65 2.83 -3.96
C TYR A 148 -1.79 2.67 -2.70
N ALA A 149 -0.47 2.92 -2.82
CA ALA A 149 0.49 2.91 -1.71
C ALA A 149 1.44 4.12 -1.80
N PRO A 150 0.93 5.35 -1.56
CA PRO A 150 1.75 6.56 -1.70
C PRO A 150 2.92 6.56 -0.74
N GLY A 151 4.12 6.87 -1.25
CA GLY A 151 5.36 6.94 -0.49
C GLY A 151 6.14 5.63 -0.40
N PHE A 152 5.64 4.51 -0.92
CA PHE A 152 6.37 3.23 -0.92
C PHE A 152 7.55 3.21 -1.91
N ASN A 153 7.57 4.07 -2.91
CA ASN A 153 8.68 4.18 -3.86
C ASN A 153 9.87 5.01 -3.36
N ARG A 154 9.80 5.59 -2.16
CA ARG A 154 10.90 6.40 -1.59
C ARG A 154 12.18 5.59 -1.49
N GLY A 155 13.30 6.22 -1.89
CA GLY A 155 14.62 5.62 -1.78
C GLY A 155 14.90 4.45 -2.73
N PHE A 156 14.00 4.12 -3.65
CA PHE A 156 14.27 3.17 -4.71
C PHE A 156 14.75 3.88 -5.97
N ASP A 157 15.88 3.42 -6.55
CA ASP A 157 16.37 3.84 -7.87
C ASP A 157 15.49 3.27 -8.99
N THR A 158 14.93 2.08 -8.77
CA THR A 158 14.00 1.40 -9.66
C THR A 158 12.80 0.90 -8.85
N TYR A 159 11.59 1.27 -9.24
CA TYR A 159 10.36 0.76 -8.66
C TYR A 159 9.50 0.21 -9.80
N ASP A 160 9.54 -1.10 -9.97
CA ASP A 160 8.91 -1.81 -11.09
C ASP A 160 7.68 -2.56 -10.59
N SER A 161 6.53 -1.93 -10.69
CA SER A 161 5.23 -2.53 -10.44
C SER A 161 4.66 -3.23 -11.69
N GLY A 162 5.09 -2.78 -12.88
CA GLY A 162 4.66 -3.32 -14.17
C GLY A 162 3.23 -2.98 -14.58
N PHE A 163 2.54 -2.15 -13.81
CA PHE A 163 1.16 -1.74 -14.09
C PHE A 163 1.18 -0.41 -14.82
N HIS A 164 0.92 -0.43 -16.14
CA HIS A 164 0.82 0.74 -16.98
C HIS A 164 -0.63 1.10 -17.24
N ASP A 165 -0.91 2.40 -17.34
CA ASP A 165 -2.26 2.95 -17.47
C ASP A 165 -2.75 2.97 -18.94
N ASP A 166 -2.24 2.07 -19.79
CA ASP A 166 -2.45 2.06 -21.24
C ASP A 166 -3.86 1.63 -21.67
N GLY A 167 -4.82 1.72 -20.77
CA GLY A 167 -6.24 1.57 -21.03
C GLY A 167 -6.65 0.15 -21.44
N VAL A 168 -7.61 -0.41 -20.72
CA VAL A 168 -8.42 -1.55 -21.17
C VAL A 168 -7.63 -2.83 -21.44
N GLY A 169 -6.87 -3.30 -20.45
CA GLY A 169 -6.51 -4.72 -20.40
C GLY A 169 -7.63 -5.49 -19.72
N GLU A 170 -8.25 -6.40 -20.41
CA GLU A 170 -9.31 -7.26 -19.85
C GLU A 170 -8.74 -8.38 -18.95
N ASP A 171 -7.42 -8.56 -18.94
CA ASP A 171 -6.75 -9.61 -18.18
C ASP A 171 -6.26 -9.08 -16.83
N ARG A 172 -6.74 -9.70 -15.74
CA ARG A 172 -6.33 -9.43 -14.36
C ARG A 172 -4.79 -9.42 -14.20
N PHE A 173 -4.09 -10.32 -14.89
CA PHE A 173 -2.63 -10.42 -14.83
C PHE A 173 -1.87 -9.29 -15.53
N GLN A 174 -2.58 -8.38 -16.17
CA GLN A 174 -2.02 -7.16 -16.78
C GLN A 174 -2.43 -5.90 -16.02
N THR A 175 -3.56 -5.95 -15.32
CA THR A 175 -4.18 -4.76 -14.72
C THR A 175 -4.02 -4.67 -13.21
N VAL A 176 -4.00 -5.81 -12.49
CA VAL A 176 -4.04 -5.85 -11.02
C VAL A 176 -2.88 -6.62 -10.43
N GLN A 177 -2.48 -7.72 -11.09
CA GLN A 177 -1.41 -8.57 -10.59
C GLN A 177 -0.47 -9.02 -11.71
N ARG A 178 0.72 -9.45 -11.33
CA ARG A 178 1.76 -9.95 -12.23
C ARG A 178 2.24 -11.32 -11.73
N ARG A 179 2.44 -12.25 -12.64
CA ARG A 179 2.91 -13.59 -12.30
C ARG A 179 4.31 -13.56 -11.67
N GLY A 180 4.51 -14.33 -10.62
CA GLY A 180 5.77 -14.34 -9.86
C GLY A 180 7.00 -14.65 -10.71
N THR A 181 6.89 -15.53 -11.73
CA THR A 181 8.02 -15.78 -12.64
C THR A 181 8.34 -14.58 -13.53
N GLU A 182 7.40 -13.70 -13.82
CA GLU A 182 7.60 -12.44 -14.53
C GLU A 182 8.28 -11.41 -13.63
N VAL A 183 7.78 -11.25 -12.40
CA VAL A 183 8.41 -10.40 -11.37
C VAL A 183 9.89 -10.79 -11.20
N VAL A 184 10.17 -12.09 -11.06
CA VAL A 184 11.54 -12.62 -10.97
C VAL A 184 12.34 -12.35 -12.24
N ALA A 185 11.75 -12.45 -13.43
CA ALA A 185 12.46 -12.14 -14.68
C ALA A 185 12.91 -10.67 -14.76
N HIS A 186 12.06 -9.73 -14.32
CA HIS A 186 12.39 -8.31 -14.20
C HIS A 186 13.53 -8.06 -13.21
N ALA A 187 13.47 -8.66 -12.02
CA ALA A 187 14.56 -8.58 -11.03
C ALA A 187 15.89 -9.12 -11.59
N LEU A 188 15.85 -10.25 -12.31
CA LEU A 188 17.04 -10.85 -12.96
C LEU A 188 17.58 -10.00 -14.11
N ALA A 189 16.71 -9.34 -14.86
CA ALA A 189 17.10 -8.39 -15.91
C ALA A 189 17.80 -7.16 -15.31
N TRP A 190 17.30 -6.64 -14.20
CA TRP A 190 17.94 -5.57 -13.45
C TRP A 190 19.32 -5.99 -12.91
N LEU A 191 19.41 -7.14 -12.26
CA LEU A 191 20.68 -7.71 -11.77
C LEU A 191 21.71 -7.91 -12.88
N SER A 192 21.29 -8.13 -14.12
CA SER A 192 22.21 -8.26 -15.25
C SER A 192 22.88 -6.95 -15.64
N LYS A 193 22.23 -5.83 -15.36
CA LYS A 193 22.72 -4.47 -15.64
C LYS A 193 23.50 -3.88 -14.46
N HIS A 194 23.31 -4.41 -13.25
CA HIS A 194 23.87 -3.91 -11.98
C HIS A 194 24.71 -4.99 -11.26
N PRO A 195 25.76 -5.54 -11.88
CA PRO A 195 26.45 -6.73 -11.35
C PRO A 195 27.44 -6.44 -10.23
N LYS A 196 27.72 -5.17 -9.89
CA LYS A 196 28.76 -4.77 -8.94
C LYS A 196 28.26 -3.76 -7.93
N GLY A 197 28.66 -3.96 -6.67
CA GLY A 197 28.36 -3.06 -5.55
C GLY A 197 27.32 -3.64 -4.59
N PRO A 198 27.12 -3.00 -3.45
CA PRO A 198 26.01 -3.35 -2.57
C PRO A 198 24.70 -2.94 -3.24
N PHE A 199 23.72 -3.84 -3.20
CA PHE A 199 22.37 -3.55 -3.66
C PHE A 199 21.33 -4.10 -2.68
N PHE A 200 20.18 -3.47 -2.68
CA PHE A 200 18.97 -3.92 -2.01
C PHE A 200 17.91 -4.16 -3.08
N ILE A 201 17.41 -5.37 -3.17
CA ILE A 201 16.25 -5.68 -4.01
C ILE A 201 15.11 -6.22 -3.16
N TRP A 202 13.90 -5.72 -3.43
CA TRP A 202 12.66 -6.25 -2.90
C TRP A 202 11.88 -6.90 -4.03
N VAL A 203 11.55 -8.19 -3.86
CA VAL A 203 10.78 -9.01 -4.80
C VAL A 203 9.51 -9.45 -4.09
N HIS A 204 8.37 -8.96 -4.53
CA HIS A 204 7.06 -9.27 -3.95
C HIS A 204 6.26 -10.16 -4.90
N LEU A 205 5.89 -11.35 -4.45
CA LEU A 205 5.10 -12.34 -5.18
C LEU A 205 3.66 -12.34 -4.67
N TYR A 206 2.70 -12.55 -5.56
CA TYR A 206 1.27 -12.36 -5.29
C TYR A 206 0.40 -13.52 -5.79
N ASP A 207 1.00 -14.64 -6.18
CA ASP A 207 0.28 -15.72 -6.87
C ASP A 207 -0.59 -16.58 -5.93
N ALA A 208 -0.37 -16.51 -4.61
CA ALA A 208 -1.18 -17.17 -3.60
C ALA A 208 -2.42 -16.37 -3.19
N HIS A 209 -2.56 -15.12 -3.67
CA HIS A 209 -3.71 -14.27 -3.36
C HIS A 209 -4.97 -14.68 -4.15
N ASP A 210 -6.15 -14.48 -3.52
CA ASP A 210 -7.44 -14.63 -4.18
C ASP A 210 -7.50 -13.84 -5.52
N PRO A 211 -8.15 -14.42 -6.55
CA PRO A 211 -9.02 -15.59 -6.64
C PRO A 211 -8.33 -16.95 -6.88
N TYR A 212 -7.11 -17.16 -6.44
CA TYR A 212 -6.35 -18.42 -6.50
C TYR A 212 -6.34 -19.05 -7.90
N ASP A 213 -5.79 -18.33 -8.87
CA ASP A 213 -5.69 -18.81 -10.27
C ASP A 213 -4.23 -19.10 -10.67
N PRO A 214 -3.58 -20.16 -10.17
CA PRO A 214 -2.23 -20.49 -10.54
C PRO A 214 -2.17 -20.90 -12.02
N PRO A 215 -1.01 -20.68 -12.72
CA PRO A 215 -0.86 -21.10 -14.10
C PRO A 215 -0.67 -22.63 -14.21
N GLU A 216 -0.81 -23.16 -15.43
CA GLU A 216 -0.47 -24.55 -15.68
C GLU A 216 1.04 -24.81 -15.48
N PRO A 217 1.43 -25.97 -14.96
CA PRO A 217 0.62 -27.15 -14.63
C PRO A 217 0.01 -27.11 -13.21
N TYR A 218 0.19 -26.03 -12.44
CA TYR A 218 -0.25 -25.92 -11.05
C TYR A 218 -1.77 -25.89 -10.95
N LYS A 219 -2.44 -25.22 -11.89
CA LYS A 219 -3.91 -25.14 -11.96
C LYS A 219 -4.55 -26.52 -12.01
N THR A 220 -4.09 -27.37 -12.91
CA THR A 220 -4.58 -28.75 -13.03
C THR A 220 -4.16 -29.60 -11.82
N ARG A 221 -2.91 -29.51 -11.39
CA ARG A 221 -2.36 -30.32 -10.29
C ARG A 221 -3.06 -30.06 -8.96
N TYR A 222 -3.42 -28.81 -8.69
CA TYR A 222 -4.03 -28.37 -7.43
C TYR A 222 -5.48 -27.90 -7.60
N ALA A 223 -6.20 -28.43 -8.59
CA ALA A 223 -7.57 -28.00 -8.90
C ALA A 223 -8.57 -28.09 -7.72
N SER A 224 -8.32 -29.00 -6.75
CA SER A 224 -9.15 -29.13 -5.54
C SER A 224 -8.80 -28.12 -4.43
N VAL A 225 -7.60 -27.54 -4.47
CA VAL A 225 -7.10 -26.54 -3.52
C VAL A 225 -6.23 -25.53 -4.28
N PRO A 226 -6.82 -24.62 -5.07
CA PRO A 226 -6.07 -23.73 -5.96
C PRO A 226 -5.06 -22.83 -5.22
N TYR A 227 -5.36 -22.44 -3.97
CA TYR A 227 -4.44 -21.73 -3.08
C TYR A 227 -3.09 -22.43 -2.92
N ASP A 228 -3.09 -23.75 -2.69
CA ASP A 228 -1.86 -24.56 -2.61
C ASP A 228 -1.09 -24.52 -3.96
N GLY A 229 -1.82 -24.41 -5.08
CA GLY A 229 -1.24 -24.24 -6.40
C GLY A 229 -0.52 -22.90 -6.58
N GLY A 230 -1.08 -21.81 -6.02
CA GLY A 230 -0.44 -20.49 -5.95
C GLY A 230 0.89 -20.53 -5.21
N ILE A 231 0.89 -21.11 -4.00
CA ILE A 231 2.10 -21.29 -3.18
C ILE A 231 3.18 -22.14 -3.91
N ALA A 232 2.77 -23.24 -4.53
CA ALA A 232 3.72 -24.10 -5.27
C ALA A 232 4.32 -23.37 -6.49
N TYR A 233 3.58 -22.44 -7.09
CA TYR A 233 4.09 -21.62 -8.17
C TYR A 233 5.01 -20.49 -7.67
N GLU A 234 4.73 -19.88 -6.53
CA GLU A 234 5.63 -18.92 -5.87
C GLU A 234 6.96 -19.58 -5.49
N ASP A 235 6.91 -20.80 -4.92
CA ASP A 235 8.13 -21.58 -4.63
C ASP A 235 8.97 -21.83 -5.90
N HIS A 236 8.31 -22.12 -7.02
CA HIS A 236 8.99 -22.26 -8.30
C HIS A 236 9.65 -20.93 -8.75
N ALA A 237 8.98 -19.80 -8.59
CA ALA A 237 9.53 -18.50 -8.92
C ALA A 237 10.75 -18.15 -8.04
N VAL A 238 10.65 -18.38 -6.73
CA VAL A 238 11.77 -18.24 -5.79
C VAL A 238 12.92 -19.17 -6.17
N GLY A 239 12.64 -20.42 -6.52
CA GLY A 239 13.64 -21.39 -6.97
C GLY A 239 14.44 -20.91 -8.19
N LYS A 240 13.75 -20.26 -9.16
CA LYS A 240 14.41 -19.62 -10.31
C LYS A 240 15.35 -18.51 -9.87
N LEU A 241 14.88 -17.62 -8.98
CA LEU A 241 15.70 -16.51 -8.46
C LEU A 241 16.95 -17.04 -7.76
N ILE A 242 16.79 -17.96 -6.81
CA ILE A 242 17.89 -18.57 -6.05
C ILE A 242 18.92 -19.26 -6.99
N THR A 243 18.44 -20.01 -7.98
CA THR A 243 19.31 -20.65 -8.98
C THR A 243 20.14 -19.63 -9.74
N GLN A 244 19.55 -18.52 -10.17
CA GLN A 244 20.25 -17.48 -10.89
C GLN A 244 21.23 -16.69 -10.01
N LEU A 245 20.91 -16.49 -8.72
CA LEU A 245 21.85 -15.90 -7.76
C LEU A 245 23.08 -16.78 -7.57
N LYS A 246 22.90 -18.11 -7.48
CA LYS A 246 24.02 -19.07 -7.42
C LYS A 246 24.89 -19.03 -8.68
N LEU A 247 24.27 -19.05 -9.86
CA LEU A 247 25.01 -19.00 -11.15
C LEU A 247 25.80 -17.70 -11.32
N ARG A 248 25.35 -16.58 -10.74
CA ARG A 248 26.00 -15.28 -10.78
C ARG A 248 27.04 -15.09 -9.66
N GLY A 249 27.18 -16.05 -8.74
CA GLY A 249 28.08 -15.96 -7.57
C GLY A 249 27.63 -14.92 -6.52
N LEU A 250 26.35 -14.53 -6.54
CA LEU A 250 25.77 -13.57 -5.60
C LEU A 250 25.17 -14.24 -4.35
N TYR A 251 24.78 -15.50 -4.46
CA TYR A 251 24.05 -16.24 -3.42
C TYR A 251 24.82 -16.30 -2.09
N ASP A 252 26.09 -16.68 -2.13
CA ASP A 252 26.86 -16.94 -0.90
C ASP A 252 27.11 -15.67 -0.11
N SER A 253 27.36 -14.54 -0.81
CA SER A 253 27.68 -13.26 -0.18
C SER A 253 26.44 -12.44 0.24
N SER A 254 25.23 -12.82 -0.19
CA SER A 254 24.02 -12.06 0.06
C SER A 254 23.34 -12.41 1.38
N VAL A 255 22.70 -11.43 1.98
CA VAL A 255 21.59 -11.63 2.93
C VAL A 255 20.34 -11.89 2.10
N ILE A 256 19.64 -12.99 2.39
CA ILE A 256 18.36 -13.32 1.75
C ILE A 256 17.32 -13.52 2.84
N ALA A 257 16.33 -12.64 2.91
CA ALA A 257 15.19 -12.72 3.81
C ALA A 257 13.93 -13.08 3.02
N VAL A 258 13.24 -14.14 3.44
CA VAL A 258 11.96 -14.57 2.84
C VAL A 258 10.93 -14.63 3.94
N MET A 259 9.79 -14.01 3.72
CA MET A 259 8.63 -14.03 4.62
C MET A 259 7.33 -13.86 3.84
N ALA A 260 6.22 -14.25 4.45
CA ALA A 260 4.93 -13.71 4.02
C ALA A 260 4.66 -12.40 4.77
N ASP A 261 3.87 -11.55 4.16
CA ASP A 261 3.38 -10.31 4.80
C ASP A 261 2.20 -10.61 5.73
N HIS A 262 1.31 -11.50 5.34
CA HIS A 262 0.24 -12.09 6.16
C HIS A 262 -0.18 -13.45 5.58
N GLY A 263 -1.15 -14.10 6.21
CA GLY A 263 -1.73 -15.35 5.75
C GLY A 263 -3.11 -15.18 5.14
N GLU A 264 -3.88 -16.27 5.11
CA GLU A 264 -5.18 -16.38 4.46
C GLU A 264 -6.11 -17.27 5.28
N SER A 265 -7.34 -16.82 5.59
CA SER A 265 -8.27 -17.58 6.44
C SER A 265 -8.80 -18.83 5.76
N LEU A 266 -9.14 -18.79 4.47
CA LEU A 266 -9.70 -19.91 3.72
C LEU A 266 -10.97 -20.49 4.38
N GLY A 267 -11.83 -19.62 4.94
CA GLY A 267 -13.06 -20.00 5.64
C GLY A 267 -12.88 -20.32 7.13
N ALA A 268 -11.65 -20.33 7.67
CA ALA A 268 -11.44 -20.49 9.10
C ALA A 268 -12.08 -19.33 9.88
N HIS A 269 -12.66 -19.64 11.04
CA HIS A 269 -13.42 -18.69 11.84
C HIS A 269 -14.55 -17.96 11.08
N GLY A 270 -14.91 -18.45 9.88
CA GLY A 270 -15.95 -17.89 9.03
C GLY A 270 -15.50 -16.75 8.12
N GLU A 271 -14.21 -16.39 8.07
CA GLU A 271 -13.65 -15.42 7.12
C GLU A 271 -13.17 -16.15 5.86
N ASP A 272 -13.74 -15.79 4.69
CA ASP A 272 -13.40 -16.46 3.43
C ASP A 272 -11.95 -16.14 2.99
N THR A 273 -11.48 -14.91 3.22
CA THR A 273 -10.17 -14.41 2.79
C THR A 273 -9.32 -13.91 3.98
N HIS A 274 -9.00 -12.63 4.04
CA HIS A 274 -8.17 -11.99 5.09
C HIS A 274 -8.62 -10.55 5.33
N GLY A 275 -8.00 -9.89 6.29
CA GLY A 275 -8.17 -8.47 6.58
C GLY A 275 -8.97 -8.18 7.85
N VAL A 276 -9.86 -9.09 8.27
CA VAL A 276 -10.72 -8.90 9.45
C VAL A 276 -10.10 -9.50 10.69
N PHE A 277 -9.87 -10.82 10.70
CA PHE A 277 -9.48 -11.56 11.91
C PHE A 277 -7.97 -11.65 12.15
N LEU A 278 -7.60 -11.91 13.42
CA LEU A 278 -6.22 -11.93 13.91
C LEU A 278 -5.83 -13.31 14.48
N TYR A 279 -6.37 -14.36 13.89
CA TYR A 279 -6.00 -15.74 14.22
C TYR A 279 -4.74 -16.18 13.47
N ASP A 280 -4.21 -17.35 13.78
CA ASP A 280 -2.96 -17.85 13.21
C ASP A 280 -2.99 -17.94 11.69
N GLU A 281 -4.15 -18.25 11.12
CA GLU A 281 -4.33 -18.39 9.68
C GLU A 281 -3.94 -17.14 8.90
N THR A 282 -4.15 -15.96 9.51
CA THR A 282 -3.90 -14.67 8.86
C THR A 282 -2.64 -13.97 9.33
N ILE A 283 -2.14 -14.26 10.56
CA ILE A 283 -1.02 -13.49 11.12
C ILE A 283 0.22 -14.33 11.48
N HIS A 284 0.14 -15.66 11.60
CA HIS A 284 1.31 -16.51 11.74
C HIS A 284 1.91 -16.79 10.36
N VAL A 285 3.09 -16.23 10.11
CA VAL A 285 3.71 -16.19 8.77
C VAL A 285 5.03 -16.96 8.74
N PRO A 286 5.42 -17.51 7.57
CA PRO A 286 6.77 -18.02 7.40
C PRO A 286 7.79 -16.88 7.47
N LEU A 287 8.93 -17.15 8.11
CA LEU A 287 10.09 -16.27 8.12
C LEU A 287 11.37 -17.10 8.12
N LEU A 288 12.24 -16.85 7.15
CA LEU A 288 13.60 -17.36 7.14
C LEU A 288 14.59 -16.28 6.68
N ILE A 289 15.78 -16.29 7.28
CA ILE A 289 16.87 -15.35 6.93
C ILE A 289 18.16 -16.15 6.72
N LYS A 290 18.68 -16.09 5.49
CA LYS A 290 20.01 -16.60 5.16
C LYS A 290 21.02 -15.46 5.28
N LEU A 291 21.98 -15.61 6.18
CA LEU A 291 23.13 -14.70 6.30
C LEU A 291 24.22 -15.02 5.25
N PRO A 292 25.13 -14.09 4.97
CA PRO A 292 26.27 -14.32 4.11
C PRO A 292 27.03 -15.61 4.50
N HIS A 293 27.46 -16.37 3.50
CA HIS A 293 28.15 -17.66 3.66
C HIS A 293 27.39 -18.70 4.48
N ALA A 294 26.06 -18.61 4.53
CA ALA A 294 25.17 -19.47 5.33
C ALA A 294 25.56 -19.51 6.82
N THR A 295 26.06 -18.39 7.36
CA THR A 295 26.33 -18.26 8.79
C THR A 295 25.05 -18.57 9.58
N ALA A 296 25.14 -19.45 10.60
CA ALA A 296 24.02 -20.00 11.36
C ALA A 296 22.98 -20.78 10.52
N GLY A 297 23.33 -21.24 9.31
CA GLY A 297 22.45 -22.00 8.43
C GLY A 297 21.95 -23.30 9.05
N GLY A 298 20.67 -23.65 8.80
CA GLY A 298 19.99 -24.82 9.34
C GLY A 298 19.48 -24.67 10.78
N ARG A 299 19.68 -23.50 11.41
CA ARG A 299 19.18 -23.24 12.75
C ARG A 299 17.67 -22.99 12.74
N ARG A 300 17.00 -23.45 13.79
CA ARG A 300 15.60 -23.16 14.10
C ARG A 300 15.53 -22.31 15.36
N VAL A 301 14.71 -21.25 15.33
CA VAL A 301 14.48 -20.35 16.44
C VAL A 301 13.00 -20.41 16.80
N ASP A 302 12.71 -20.91 18.02
CA ASP A 302 11.34 -21.07 18.53
C ASP A 302 10.88 -19.87 19.36
N ALA A 303 11.74 -18.87 19.58
CA ALA A 303 11.34 -17.61 20.17
C ALA A 303 10.33 -16.90 19.29
N ARG A 304 9.37 -16.20 19.92
CA ARG A 304 8.40 -15.36 19.22
C ARG A 304 9.09 -14.14 18.64
N VAL A 305 8.86 -13.89 17.35
CA VAL A 305 9.40 -12.76 16.60
C VAL A 305 8.30 -12.10 15.79
N GLU A 306 8.54 -10.87 15.37
CA GLU A 306 7.57 -10.06 14.65
C GLU A 306 8.17 -9.53 13.34
N LEU A 307 7.35 -9.24 12.32
CA LEU A 307 7.85 -8.68 11.07
C LEU A 307 8.46 -7.28 11.23
N VAL A 308 8.09 -6.55 12.28
CA VAL A 308 8.71 -5.27 12.66
C VAL A 308 10.21 -5.41 12.97
N ASP A 309 10.68 -6.61 13.30
CA ASP A 309 12.07 -6.93 13.63
C ASP A 309 12.96 -7.09 12.38
N VAL A 310 12.37 -7.21 11.20
CA VAL A 310 13.10 -7.48 9.94
C VAL A 310 13.99 -6.30 9.56
N ALA A 311 13.44 -5.08 9.54
CA ALA A 311 14.17 -3.87 9.16
C ALA A 311 15.45 -3.66 10.01
N PRO A 312 15.38 -3.61 11.36
CA PRO A 312 16.58 -3.44 12.18
C PRO A 312 17.55 -4.62 12.04
N THR A 313 17.07 -5.84 11.76
CA THR A 313 17.93 -7.00 11.50
C THR A 313 18.74 -6.83 10.22
N LEU A 314 18.11 -6.44 9.12
CA LEU A 314 18.80 -6.21 7.86
C LEU A 314 19.83 -5.09 7.95
N LEU A 315 19.47 -3.96 8.59
CA LEU A 315 20.38 -2.83 8.78
C LEU A 315 21.60 -3.22 9.62
N GLN A 316 21.39 -3.91 10.74
CA GLN A 316 22.48 -4.33 11.62
C GLN A 316 23.42 -5.31 10.94
N GLU A 317 22.90 -6.29 10.17
CA GLU A 317 23.73 -7.28 9.47
C GLU A 317 24.69 -6.62 8.49
N VAL A 318 24.28 -5.54 7.84
CA VAL A 318 25.14 -4.82 6.88
C VAL A 318 25.92 -3.66 7.51
N GLY A 319 25.85 -3.49 8.82
CA GLY A 319 26.60 -2.47 9.57
C GLY A 319 26.07 -1.06 9.39
N VAL A 320 24.81 -0.89 8.99
CA VAL A 320 24.11 0.39 8.91
C VAL A 320 23.45 0.70 10.25
N PRO A 321 23.61 1.92 10.81
CA PRO A 321 22.98 2.29 12.07
C PRO A 321 21.45 2.18 12.00
N ILE A 322 20.87 1.61 13.05
CA ILE A 322 19.42 1.51 13.21
C ILE A 322 18.89 2.87 13.72
N PRO A 323 17.96 3.52 13.01
CA PRO A 323 17.29 4.73 13.51
C PRO A 323 16.61 4.50 14.87
N ALA A 324 16.62 5.51 15.74
CA ALA A 324 16.02 5.43 17.07
C ALA A 324 14.48 5.30 17.05
N GLU A 325 13.86 5.71 15.96
CA GLU A 325 12.43 5.62 15.71
C GLU A 325 11.97 4.21 15.33
N MET A 326 12.89 3.32 14.88
CA MET A 326 12.55 1.92 14.66
C MET A 326 12.24 1.24 15.99
N GLN A 327 11.15 0.48 16.00
CA GLN A 327 10.58 -0.11 17.22
C GLN A 327 10.81 -1.62 17.31
N GLY A 328 11.15 -2.25 16.17
CA GLY A 328 11.57 -3.65 16.13
C GLY A 328 12.95 -3.84 16.73
N GLU A 329 13.25 -5.05 17.13
CA GLU A 329 14.57 -5.46 17.63
C GLU A 329 15.28 -6.38 16.65
N SER A 330 16.60 -6.19 16.48
CA SER A 330 17.36 -7.04 15.59
C SER A 330 17.40 -8.49 16.04
N LEU A 331 17.07 -9.40 15.15
CA LEU A 331 17.07 -10.85 15.36
C LEU A 331 18.47 -11.48 15.32
N LEU A 332 19.53 -10.72 15.01
CA LEU A 332 20.89 -11.25 14.90
C LEU A 332 21.37 -11.92 16.19
N GLY A 333 20.96 -11.39 17.35
CA GLY A 333 21.26 -12.00 18.65
C GLY A 333 20.70 -13.42 18.76
N LEU A 334 19.45 -13.66 18.33
CA LEU A 334 18.83 -14.96 18.27
C LEU A 334 19.47 -15.88 17.23
N MET A 335 19.78 -15.33 16.06
CA MET A 335 20.37 -16.07 14.95
C MET A 335 21.77 -16.59 15.28
N GLN A 336 22.52 -15.90 16.14
CA GLN A 336 23.90 -16.21 16.51
C GLN A 336 24.08 -16.74 17.94
N ALA A 337 23.00 -17.04 18.67
CA ALA A 337 23.05 -17.32 20.12
C ALA A 337 23.96 -18.48 20.55
N GLU A 338 24.21 -19.49 19.72
CA GLU A 338 25.20 -20.54 20.01
C GLU A 338 26.64 -20.01 19.98
N MET A 339 26.89 -18.95 19.19
CA MET A 339 28.19 -18.22 19.23
C MET A 339 28.25 -17.31 20.47
N ALA A 340 27.12 -16.95 21.05
CA ALA A 340 27.00 -16.08 22.22
C ALA A 340 27.18 -16.82 23.57
N GLU A 341 27.04 -18.15 23.62
CA GLU A 341 27.45 -18.93 24.81
C GLU A 341 28.94 -18.73 25.15
N ALA A 342 29.73 -18.35 24.15
CA ALA A 342 31.12 -17.95 24.32
C ALA A 342 31.30 -16.46 24.76
N ASN A 343 30.23 -15.65 24.77
CA ASN A 343 30.28 -14.23 25.15
C ASN A 343 29.18 -13.89 26.19
N PRO A 344 29.50 -13.92 27.48
CA PRO A 344 28.55 -13.60 28.56
C PRO A 344 27.98 -12.17 28.54
N ALA A 345 28.51 -11.28 27.69
CA ALA A 345 28.05 -9.89 27.55
C ALA A 345 27.04 -9.72 26.41
N ALA A 346 26.67 -10.77 25.68
CA ALA A 346 25.61 -10.69 24.69
C ALA A 346 24.25 -10.45 25.38
N PRO A 347 23.43 -9.52 24.92
CA PRO A 347 22.10 -9.32 25.51
C PRO A 347 21.28 -10.60 25.39
N LEU A 348 20.73 -11.06 26.52
CA LEU A 348 19.80 -12.20 26.53
C LEU A 348 18.53 -11.75 25.84
N TRP A 349 18.09 -12.49 24.81
CA TRP A 349 16.80 -12.29 24.21
C TRP A 349 15.70 -12.65 25.22
N HIS A 350 14.74 -11.75 25.37
CA HIS A 350 13.53 -12.02 26.14
C HIS A 350 12.40 -12.33 25.16
N ASP A 351 11.65 -13.41 25.40
CA ASP A 351 10.45 -13.73 24.63
C ASP A 351 9.45 -12.57 24.78
N ARG A 352 9.26 -11.79 23.70
CA ARG A 352 8.42 -10.61 23.70
C ARG A 352 6.99 -10.96 23.32
N PRO A 353 5.99 -10.22 23.82
CA PRO A 353 4.66 -10.29 23.26
C PRO A 353 4.67 -9.90 21.78
N ALA A 354 3.91 -10.59 20.94
CA ALA A 354 3.66 -10.19 19.55
C ALA A 354 2.31 -9.48 19.45
N TYR A 355 2.34 -8.32 18.82
CA TYR A 355 1.18 -7.46 18.59
C TYR A 355 0.69 -7.54 17.17
N SER A 356 -0.64 -7.60 16.98
CA SER A 356 -1.27 -7.41 15.67
C SER A 356 -2.54 -6.60 15.80
N GLN A 357 -2.93 -5.93 14.70
CA GLN A 357 -4.20 -5.20 14.63
C GLN A 357 -4.84 -5.32 13.26
N SER A 358 -6.14 -5.06 13.21
CA SER A 358 -6.86 -4.75 11.98
C SER A 358 -7.86 -3.62 12.23
N GLU A 359 -7.69 -2.52 11.50
CA GLU A 359 -8.68 -1.43 11.41
C GLU A 359 -9.56 -1.57 10.15
N TYR A 360 -9.27 -2.56 9.31
CA TYR A 360 -10.06 -2.85 8.10
C TYR A 360 -11.57 -3.01 8.38
N PRO A 361 -12.01 -3.72 9.44
CA PRO A 361 -13.42 -3.79 9.80
C PRO A 361 -14.03 -2.41 10.11
N HIS A 362 -13.26 -1.53 10.77
CA HIS A 362 -13.72 -0.19 11.11
C HIS A 362 -13.80 0.70 9.87
N ASN A 363 -12.73 0.73 9.11
CA ASN A 363 -12.59 1.62 7.96
C ASN A 363 -13.63 1.32 6.87
N ASN A 364 -13.88 0.03 6.62
CA ASN A 364 -14.67 -0.41 5.47
C ASN A 364 -16.12 -0.73 5.81
N PHE A 365 -16.41 -1.18 7.04
CA PHE A 365 -17.73 -1.66 7.42
C PHE A 365 -18.37 -0.87 8.57
N GLY A 366 -17.60 -0.01 9.26
CA GLY A 366 -18.06 0.70 10.47
C GLY A 366 -18.22 -0.22 11.69
N TRP A 367 -17.50 -1.38 11.71
CA TRP A 367 -17.48 -2.29 12.85
C TRP A 367 -16.33 -1.92 13.79
N SER A 368 -16.20 -2.62 14.91
CA SER A 368 -15.05 -2.44 15.80
C SER A 368 -13.77 -2.94 15.14
N ALA A 369 -12.68 -2.20 15.29
CA ALA A 369 -11.34 -2.71 15.00
C ALA A 369 -10.99 -3.87 15.94
N LEU A 370 -10.06 -4.71 15.52
CA LEU A 370 -9.53 -5.81 16.32
C LEU A 370 -8.05 -5.55 16.63
N ARG A 371 -7.63 -5.97 17.83
CA ARG A 371 -6.22 -5.95 18.24
C ARG A 371 -5.90 -7.21 18.98
N SER A 372 -4.71 -7.75 18.79
CA SER A 372 -4.29 -8.97 19.49
C SER A 372 -2.92 -8.79 20.14
N LEU A 373 -2.73 -9.57 21.20
CA LEU A 373 -1.46 -9.73 21.89
C LEU A 373 -1.23 -11.23 22.13
N ARG A 374 -0.13 -11.74 21.60
CA ARG A 374 0.37 -13.07 21.96
C ARG A 374 1.45 -12.93 23.01
N SER A 375 1.20 -13.50 24.18
CA SER A 375 2.15 -13.44 25.27
C SER A 375 2.15 -14.77 26.04
N GLU A 376 3.32 -15.26 26.38
CA GLU A 376 3.50 -16.59 26.96
C GLU A 376 2.86 -17.68 26.08
N LYS A 377 1.79 -18.31 26.55
CA LYS A 377 1.01 -19.33 25.86
C LYS A 377 -0.37 -18.86 25.40
N TYR A 378 -0.66 -17.57 25.54
CA TYR A 378 -2.00 -17.05 25.28
C TYR A 378 -2.03 -16.16 24.03
N LEU A 379 -3.11 -16.32 23.25
CA LEU A 379 -3.61 -15.34 22.33
C LEU A 379 -4.76 -14.58 22.99
N TYR A 380 -4.59 -13.26 23.17
CA TYR A 380 -5.67 -12.35 23.57
C TYR A 380 -6.10 -11.49 22.39
N ILE A 381 -7.42 -11.37 22.15
CA ILE A 381 -7.98 -10.48 21.13
C ILE A 381 -8.92 -9.48 21.79
N GLN A 382 -8.57 -8.20 21.69
CA GLN A 382 -9.42 -7.08 22.06
C GLN A 382 -10.46 -6.87 20.96
N ALA A 383 -11.72 -7.06 21.32
CA ALA A 383 -12.91 -6.92 20.50
C ALA A 383 -14.08 -6.50 21.42
N PRO A 384 -15.25 -6.11 20.92
CA PRO A 384 -16.44 -5.89 21.74
C PRO A 384 -16.76 -7.08 22.64
N ARG A 385 -16.61 -8.30 22.12
CA ARG A 385 -16.53 -9.53 22.93
C ARG A 385 -15.10 -10.02 22.93
N ARG A 386 -14.34 -9.69 23.96
CA ARG A 386 -12.93 -10.08 24.08
C ARG A 386 -12.73 -11.59 24.06
N GLU A 387 -11.58 -12.02 23.58
CA GLU A 387 -11.23 -13.41 23.41
C GLU A 387 -9.89 -13.72 24.08
N LEU A 388 -9.77 -14.95 24.57
CA LEU A 388 -8.54 -15.48 25.16
C LEU A 388 -8.44 -16.96 24.79
N TYR A 389 -7.32 -17.37 24.23
CA TYR A 389 -7.06 -18.76 23.84
C TYR A 389 -5.72 -19.21 24.39
N ASP A 390 -5.58 -20.51 24.66
CA ASP A 390 -4.32 -21.13 25.08
C ASP A 390 -3.68 -21.82 23.86
N ASP A 391 -2.73 -21.15 23.21
CA ASP A 391 -2.08 -21.61 21.96
C ASP A 391 -1.47 -23.04 22.09
N ALA A 392 -1.13 -23.48 23.29
CA ALA A 392 -0.53 -24.80 23.49
C ALA A 392 -1.56 -25.93 23.50
N THR A 393 -2.78 -25.68 23.97
CA THR A 393 -3.84 -26.68 24.11
C THR A 393 -4.99 -26.48 23.14
N ASP A 394 -5.10 -25.30 22.54
CA ASP A 394 -6.14 -24.90 21.59
C ASP A 394 -5.54 -24.07 20.43
N PRO A 395 -4.67 -24.69 19.60
CA PRO A 395 -3.96 -23.97 18.53
C PRO A 395 -4.87 -23.48 17.42
N LEU A 396 -6.13 -23.91 17.38
CA LEU A 396 -7.13 -23.45 16.41
C LEU A 396 -8.04 -22.35 16.98
N ALA A 397 -7.80 -21.90 18.22
CA ALA A 397 -8.55 -20.84 18.90
C ALA A 397 -10.09 -21.07 18.87
N GLU A 398 -10.52 -22.31 19.19
CA GLU A 398 -11.94 -22.70 19.17
C GLU A 398 -12.63 -22.47 20.53
N HIS A 399 -11.86 -22.41 21.65
CA HIS A 399 -12.38 -22.37 23.01
C HIS A 399 -12.03 -21.08 23.74
N ASN A 400 -12.89 -20.07 23.64
CA ASN A 400 -12.66 -18.78 24.29
C ASN A 400 -12.69 -18.86 25.82
N LEU A 401 -11.54 -18.61 26.44
CA LEU A 401 -11.31 -18.63 27.88
C LEU A 401 -11.51 -17.26 28.56
N ALA A 402 -11.87 -16.20 27.83
CA ALA A 402 -11.90 -14.84 28.39
C ALA A 402 -12.84 -14.69 29.59
N SER A 403 -13.93 -15.45 29.65
CA SER A 403 -14.85 -15.44 30.79
C SER A 403 -14.36 -16.29 31.96
N SER A 404 -13.77 -17.46 31.72
CA SER A 404 -13.28 -18.38 32.73
C SER A 404 -11.93 -17.96 33.31
N SER A 405 -11.14 -17.19 32.54
CA SER A 405 -9.80 -16.69 32.90
C SER A 405 -9.73 -15.16 32.82
N ALA A 406 -10.74 -14.47 33.35
CA ALA A 406 -10.92 -13.02 33.25
C ALA A 406 -9.69 -12.22 33.72
N ALA A 407 -9.04 -12.64 34.81
CA ALA A 407 -7.83 -11.96 35.30
C ALA A 407 -6.66 -12.00 34.32
N VAL A 408 -6.51 -13.10 33.58
CA VAL A 408 -5.48 -13.22 32.51
C VAL A 408 -5.85 -12.27 31.35
N ALA A 409 -7.10 -12.28 30.91
CA ALA A 409 -7.59 -11.39 29.86
C ALA A 409 -7.43 -9.90 30.24
N ASP A 410 -7.70 -9.52 31.49
CA ASP A 410 -7.51 -8.16 32.00
C ASP A 410 -6.01 -7.76 32.00
N THR A 411 -5.13 -8.69 32.38
CA THR A 411 -3.67 -8.46 32.39
C THR A 411 -3.16 -8.24 30.97
N LEU A 412 -3.53 -9.12 30.03
CA LEU A 412 -3.09 -9.03 28.63
C LEU A 412 -3.68 -7.79 27.94
N GLY A 413 -4.94 -7.44 28.24
CA GLY A 413 -5.53 -6.19 27.77
C GLY A 413 -4.74 -4.96 28.22
N SER A 414 -4.34 -4.92 29.49
CA SER A 414 -3.52 -3.82 30.02
C SER A 414 -2.13 -3.78 29.41
N GLN A 415 -1.51 -4.93 29.11
CA GLN A 415 -0.23 -5.01 28.41
C GLN A 415 -0.36 -4.51 26.96
N LEU A 416 -1.42 -4.90 26.26
CA LEU A 416 -1.73 -4.46 24.90
C LEU A 416 -1.90 -2.93 24.85
N ASP A 417 -2.67 -2.36 25.75
CA ASP A 417 -2.86 -0.91 25.82
C ASP A 417 -1.55 -0.17 26.13
N SER A 418 -0.73 -0.72 27.04
CA SER A 418 0.59 -0.16 27.36
C SER A 418 1.51 -0.16 26.13
N LEU A 419 1.57 -1.28 25.38
CA LEU A 419 2.36 -1.39 24.17
C LEU A 419 1.91 -0.38 23.12
N ARG A 420 0.61 -0.26 22.89
CA ARG A 420 0.05 0.74 21.96
C ARG A 420 0.46 2.17 22.32
N HIS A 421 0.36 2.52 23.61
CA HIS A 421 0.77 3.84 24.10
C HIS A 421 2.27 4.11 23.93
N GLN A 422 3.10 3.09 24.12
CA GLN A 422 4.56 3.22 24.00
C GLN A 422 5.01 3.31 22.53
N THR A 423 4.27 2.70 21.62
CA THR A 423 4.65 2.58 20.20
C THR A 423 3.93 3.57 19.28
N THR A 424 3.00 4.38 19.77
CA THR A 424 2.38 5.45 18.97
C THR A 424 3.30 6.66 18.86
N ASN A 425 3.28 7.33 17.70
CA ASN A 425 3.97 8.62 17.53
C ASN A 425 3.09 9.84 17.87
N GLY A 426 1.84 9.61 18.30
CA GLY A 426 0.87 10.65 18.61
C GLY A 426 0.33 11.43 17.41
N LYS A 427 0.78 11.10 16.19
CA LYS A 427 0.29 11.71 14.94
C LYS A 427 -0.95 10.95 14.46
N LYS A 428 -1.87 11.68 13.82
CA LYS A 428 -2.94 11.05 13.04
C LYS A 428 -2.55 11.11 11.57
N ALA A 429 -2.74 10.02 10.85
CA ALA A 429 -2.59 10.01 9.41
C ALA A 429 -3.56 11.03 8.81
N THR A 430 -3.06 11.84 7.91
CA THR A 430 -3.91 12.61 7.01
C THR A 430 -4.00 11.78 5.73
N PRO A 431 -5.19 11.29 5.36
CA PRO A 431 -5.36 10.56 4.12
C PRO A 431 -4.85 11.37 2.93
N ALA A 432 -4.21 10.72 1.99
CA ALA A 432 -3.93 11.35 0.72
C ALA A 432 -5.25 11.76 0.07
N VAL A 433 -5.33 12.98 -0.42
CA VAL A 433 -6.44 13.40 -1.26
C VAL A 433 -6.28 12.67 -2.58
N LEU A 434 -7.16 11.71 -2.82
CA LEU A 434 -7.06 10.84 -3.98
C LEU A 434 -7.55 11.56 -5.22
N ASP A 435 -6.89 11.32 -6.33
CA ASP A 435 -7.44 11.58 -7.65
C ASP A 435 -8.73 10.76 -7.81
N PRO A 436 -9.86 11.41 -8.14
CA PRO A 436 -11.14 10.72 -8.32
C PRO A 436 -11.12 9.60 -9.36
N ALA A 437 -10.30 9.72 -10.41
CA ALA A 437 -10.14 8.67 -11.40
C ALA A 437 -9.46 7.42 -10.81
N ALA A 438 -8.50 7.61 -9.89
CA ALA A 438 -7.88 6.51 -9.16
C ALA A 438 -8.87 5.83 -8.19
N GLN A 439 -9.78 6.59 -7.58
CA GLN A 439 -10.86 6.00 -6.77
C GLN A 439 -11.84 5.19 -7.60
N GLU A 440 -12.19 5.67 -8.80
CA GLU A 440 -13.01 4.91 -9.74
C GLU A 440 -12.34 3.60 -10.14
N LYS A 441 -11.03 3.63 -10.41
CA LYS A 441 -10.24 2.44 -10.76
C LYS A 441 -10.15 1.45 -9.60
N LEU A 442 -9.93 1.91 -8.36
CA LEU A 442 -9.92 1.04 -7.18
C LEU A 442 -11.28 0.37 -6.94
N GLY A 443 -12.35 1.17 -6.98
CA GLY A 443 -13.71 0.64 -6.88
C GLY A 443 -14.03 -0.35 -7.99
N ALA A 444 -13.39 -0.16 -9.13
CA ALA A 444 -13.44 -1.03 -10.29
C ALA A 444 -12.74 -2.38 -10.09
N LEU A 445 -11.71 -2.41 -9.26
CA LEU A 445 -10.91 -3.60 -8.95
C LEU A 445 -11.42 -4.35 -7.70
N GLY A 446 -12.58 -3.94 -7.17
CA GLY A 446 -13.15 -4.56 -5.97
C GLY A 446 -12.67 -3.95 -4.66
N TYR A 447 -11.63 -3.11 -4.68
CA TYR A 447 -11.15 -2.46 -3.47
C TYR A 447 -12.07 -1.31 -3.06
N MET A 448 -12.33 -1.19 -1.75
CA MET A 448 -13.11 -0.07 -1.24
C MET A 448 -12.20 1.15 -1.10
N ALA A 449 -12.61 2.26 -1.74
CA ALA A 449 -11.95 3.53 -1.48
C ALA A 449 -12.28 3.97 -0.04
N TRP A 450 -11.23 4.31 0.72
CA TRP A 450 -11.41 4.85 2.06
C TRP A 450 -12.11 6.21 1.98
N THR A 451 -13.30 6.34 2.57
CA THR A 451 -14.11 7.57 2.49
C THR A 451 -13.82 8.56 3.62
N GLY A 452 -13.01 8.17 4.60
CA GLY A 452 -12.62 9.05 5.73
C GLY A 452 -13.68 9.27 6.79
N ASN A 453 -14.91 8.84 6.59
CA ASN A 453 -16.01 9.14 7.51
C ASN A 453 -15.89 8.38 8.83
N ASN A 454 -15.45 7.12 8.79
CA ASN A 454 -15.27 6.31 9.98
C ASN A 454 -14.06 6.76 10.84
N ALA A 455 -13.10 7.49 10.27
CA ALA A 455 -11.99 8.09 11.04
C ALA A 455 -12.43 9.14 12.08
N LYS A 456 -13.68 9.61 12.02
CA LYS A 456 -14.27 10.53 13.01
C LYS A 456 -14.82 9.80 14.24
N THR A 457 -14.97 8.49 14.18
CA THR A 457 -15.45 7.64 15.28
C THR A 457 -14.27 6.92 15.94
N ASP A 458 -14.46 6.49 17.18
CA ASP A 458 -13.49 5.67 17.88
C ASP A 458 -13.43 4.28 17.22
N ALA A 459 -12.26 3.87 16.74
CA ALA A 459 -12.07 2.61 16.05
C ALA A 459 -12.39 1.38 16.92
N ASP A 460 -12.36 1.53 18.24
CA ASP A 460 -12.68 0.45 19.18
C ASP A 460 -14.20 0.33 19.46
N GLN A 461 -15.00 1.17 18.81
CA GLN A 461 -16.47 1.15 18.90
C GLN A 461 -17.11 0.62 17.62
N GLY A 462 -18.25 -0.02 17.77
CA GLY A 462 -19.03 -0.57 16.66
C GLY A 462 -19.47 -2.02 16.92
N PRO A 463 -20.21 -2.61 15.99
CA PRO A 463 -20.55 -4.03 16.03
C PRO A 463 -19.32 -4.93 16.07
N ASP A 464 -19.44 -6.06 16.76
CA ASP A 464 -18.37 -7.07 16.76
C ASP A 464 -18.25 -7.70 15.36
N PRO A 465 -17.04 -7.71 14.75
CA PRO A 465 -16.83 -8.31 13.43
C PRO A 465 -17.26 -9.79 13.33
N LYS A 466 -17.16 -10.55 14.44
CA LYS A 466 -17.60 -11.95 14.48
C LYS A 466 -19.08 -12.14 14.19
N ASP A 467 -19.92 -11.15 14.53
CA ASP A 467 -21.36 -11.20 14.24
C ASP A 467 -21.70 -10.77 12.82
N LYS A 468 -20.70 -10.25 12.09
CA LYS A 468 -20.89 -9.58 10.81
C LYS A 468 -20.07 -10.18 9.65
N ILE A 469 -19.20 -11.13 9.93
CA ILE A 469 -18.24 -11.65 8.94
C ILE A 469 -18.90 -12.12 7.63
N GLU A 470 -20.12 -12.67 7.69
CA GLU A 470 -20.85 -13.06 6.49
C GLU A 470 -21.11 -11.88 5.54
N ILE A 471 -21.21 -10.64 6.07
CA ILE A 471 -21.36 -9.45 5.23
C ILE A 471 -20.06 -9.18 4.46
N ALA A 472 -18.88 -9.31 5.12
CA ALA A 472 -17.60 -9.18 4.44
C ALA A 472 -17.44 -10.23 3.33
N ASN A 473 -17.78 -11.49 3.62
CA ASN A 473 -17.77 -12.57 2.64
C ASN A 473 -18.74 -12.29 1.47
N MET A 474 -19.91 -11.70 1.75
CA MET A 474 -20.84 -11.31 0.67
C MET A 474 -20.27 -10.21 -0.21
N VAL A 475 -19.58 -9.22 0.37
CA VAL A 475 -18.90 -8.16 -0.39
C VAL A 475 -17.83 -8.77 -1.27
N HIS A 476 -16.97 -9.63 -0.71
CA HIS A 476 -15.95 -10.33 -1.46
C HIS A 476 -16.52 -11.14 -2.63
N ARG A 477 -17.58 -11.94 -2.39
CA ARG A 477 -18.28 -12.67 -3.47
C ARG A 477 -18.86 -11.76 -4.54
N ALA A 478 -19.39 -10.59 -4.14
CA ALA A 478 -19.90 -9.60 -5.09
C ALA A 478 -18.78 -9.01 -5.94
N ASP A 479 -17.60 -8.78 -5.37
CA ASP A 479 -16.41 -8.32 -6.09
C ASP A 479 -15.94 -9.36 -7.11
N LEU A 480 -15.85 -10.63 -6.74
CA LEU A 480 -15.50 -11.73 -7.66
C LEU A 480 -16.52 -11.88 -8.81
N LEU A 481 -17.81 -11.72 -8.53
CA LEU A 481 -18.84 -11.73 -9.58
C LEU A 481 -18.65 -10.55 -10.55
N GLN A 482 -18.28 -9.38 -10.05
CA GLN A 482 -18.02 -8.21 -10.87
C GLN A 482 -16.80 -8.42 -11.79
N GLU A 483 -15.70 -8.96 -11.24
CA GLU A 483 -14.49 -9.30 -12.00
C GLU A 483 -14.78 -10.33 -13.11
N ASN A 484 -15.61 -11.33 -12.82
CA ASN A 484 -15.99 -12.37 -13.76
C ASN A 484 -17.10 -11.96 -14.75
N MET A 485 -17.36 -10.66 -14.88
CA MET A 485 -18.38 -10.08 -15.80
C MET A 485 -19.83 -10.50 -15.49
N HIS A 486 -20.12 -10.95 -14.26
CA HIS A 486 -21.47 -11.28 -13.77
C HIS A 486 -22.14 -10.07 -13.09
N ALA A 487 -22.11 -8.93 -13.77
CA ALA A 487 -22.43 -7.63 -13.19
C ALA A 487 -23.83 -7.53 -12.57
N SER A 488 -24.84 -8.18 -13.15
CA SER A 488 -26.21 -8.15 -12.59
C SER A 488 -26.32 -8.91 -11.26
N GLU A 489 -25.62 -10.05 -11.14
CA GLU A 489 -25.59 -10.85 -9.92
C GLU A 489 -24.78 -10.15 -8.83
N SER A 490 -23.68 -9.53 -9.21
CA SER A 490 -22.83 -8.72 -8.35
C SER A 490 -23.62 -7.56 -7.72
N ILE A 491 -24.34 -6.78 -8.53
CA ILE A 491 -25.19 -5.68 -8.06
C ILE A 491 -26.27 -6.19 -7.10
N ALA A 492 -26.98 -7.28 -7.46
CA ALA A 492 -28.01 -7.84 -6.61
C ALA A 492 -27.49 -8.31 -5.25
N LEU A 493 -26.27 -8.85 -5.22
CA LEU A 493 -25.61 -9.25 -3.97
C LEU A 493 -25.18 -8.03 -3.14
N LEU A 494 -24.64 -6.99 -3.77
CA LEU A 494 -24.27 -5.75 -3.09
C LEU A 494 -25.51 -5.02 -2.51
N GLU A 495 -26.65 -5.04 -3.19
CA GLU A 495 -27.90 -4.50 -2.66
C GLU A 495 -28.37 -5.25 -1.39
N GLN A 496 -28.16 -6.58 -1.33
CA GLN A 496 -28.41 -7.36 -0.10
C GLN A 496 -27.44 -6.98 1.03
N VAL A 497 -26.17 -6.73 0.70
CA VAL A 497 -25.19 -6.20 1.66
C VAL A 497 -25.65 -4.85 2.22
N ILE A 498 -26.02 -3.92 1.35
CA ILE A 498 -26.49 -2.57 1.72
C ILE A 498 -27.74 -2.67 2.63
N ALA A 499 -28.65 -3.59 2.34
CA ALA A 499 -29.84 -3.78 3.17
C ALA A 499 -29.51 -4.24 4.60
N ARG A 500 -28.40 -4.97 4.81
CA ARG A 500 -27.96 -5.49 6.11
C ARG A 500 -26.98 -4.56 6.84
N ASN A 501 -26.17 -3.84 6.10
CA ASN A 501 -25.10 -2.96 6.62
C ASN A 501 -24.92 -1.74 5.71
N PRO A 502 -25.83 -0.75 5.75
CA PRO A 502 -25.73 0.43 4.91
C PRO A 502 -24.52 1.28 5.31
N THR A 503 -23.58 1.49 4.38
CA THR A 503 -22.44 2.41 4.53
C THR A 503 -22.33 3.30 3.32
N SER A 504 -21.71 4.48 3.48
CA SER A 504 -21.39 5.39 2.37
C SER A 504 -20.57 4.67 1.29
N SER A 505 -19.58 3.86 1.69
CA SER A 505 -18.70 3.10 0.79
C SER A 505 -19.49 2.12 -0.08
N PHE A 506 -20.46 1.39 0.47
CA PHE A 506 -21.26 0.44 -0.31
C PHE A 506 -22.18 1.14 -1.30
N TYR A 507 -22.76 2.28 -0.92
CA TYR A 507 -23.55 3.07 -1.87
C TYR A 507 -22.70 3.67 -2.97
N THR A 508 -21.46 4.11 -2.66
CA THR A 508 -20.50 4.57 -3.67
C THR A 508 -20.10 3.43 -4.61
N LYS A 509 -19.80 2.24 -4.07
CA LYS A 509 -19.48 1.03 -4.85
C LYS A 509 -20.67 0.66 -5.78
N LEU A 510 -21.89 0.68 -5.28
CA LEU A 510 -23.09 0.42 -6.09
C LEU A 510 -23.22 1.45 -7.24
N GLY A 511 -23.03 2.73 -6.94
CA GLY A 511 -23.03 3.79 -7.94
C GLY A 511 -21.98 3.56 -9.03
N THR A 512 -20.75 3.23 -8.64
CA THR A 512 -19.65 2.92 -9.57
C THR A 512 -19.97 1.74 -10.49
N TRP A 513 -20.51 0.64 -9.94
CA TRP A 513 -20.87 -0.53 -10.74
C TRP A 513 -22.02 -0.27 -11.72
N LEU A 514 -23.02 0.51 -11.30
CA LEU A 514 -24.10 0.96 -12.18
C LEU A 514 -23.59 1.89 -13.30
N MET A 515 -22.65 2.79 -12.98
CA MET A 515 -22.00 3.63 -14.00
C MET A 515 -21.26 2.83 -15.06
N ARG A 516 -20.55 1.77 -14.67
CA ARG A 516 -19.87 0.86 -15.63
C ARG A 516 -20.84 0.19 -16.60
N GLN A 517 -22.05 -0.08 -16.14
CA GLN A 517 -23.13 -0.56 -16.98
C GLN A 517 -23.87 0.55 -17.75
N GLN A 518 -23.38 1.78 -17.66
CA GLN A 518 -24.00 2.99 -18.22
C GLN A 518 -25.43 3.25 -17.69
N ASP A 519 -25.81 2.63 -16.56
CA ASP A 519 -27.10 2.89 -15.89
C ASP A 519 -26.99 4.09 -14.94
N TYR A 520 -26.68 5.25 -15.54
CA TYR A 520 -26.46 6.50 -14.78
C TYR A 520 -27.71 6.91 -13.99
N GLN A 521 -28.89 6.58 -14.49
CA GLN A 521 -30.16 6.93 -13.81
C GLN A 521 -30.32 6.21 -12.47
N LYS A 522 -29.85 4.97 -12.36
CA LYS A 522 -29.84 4.25 -11.08
C LYS A 522 -28.62 4.58 -10.23
N ALA A 523 -27.48 4.95 -10.84
CA ALA A 523 -26.30 5.35 -10.11
C ALA A 523 -26.51 6.63 -9.27
N ILE A 524 -27.21 7.63 -9.83
CA ILE A 524 -27.46 8.94 -9.17
C ILE A 524 -28.08 8.78 -7.77
N PRO A 525 -29.21 8.06 -7.56
CA PRO A 525 -29.77 7.93 -6.22
C PRO A 525 -28.85 7.19 -5.24
N ALA A 526 -28.08 6.20 -5.69
CA ALA A 526 -27.10 5.52 -4.84
C ALA A 526 -25.99 6.48 -4.39
N LEU A 527 -25.39 7.25 -5.31
CA LEU A 527 -24.35 8.22 -4.99
C LEU A 527 -24.87 9.37 -4.10
N ARG A 528 -26.09 9.85 -4.31
CA ARG A 528 -26.73 10.81 -3.40
C ARG A 528 -26.89 10.24 -2.00
N LYS A 529 -27.27 8.96 -1.89
CA LYS A 529 -27.39 8.30 -0.59
C LYS A 529 -26.03 8.14 0.10
N ALA A 530 -24.98 7.88 -0.66
CA ALA A 530 -23.61 7.88 -0.15
C ALA A 530 -23.21 9.26 0.42
N LEU A 531 -23.53 10.36 -0.28
CA LEU A 531 -23.25 11.72 0.15
C LEU A 531 -24.11 12.21 1.32
N GLU A 532 -25.34 11.68 1.50
CA GLU A 532 -26.11 11.91 2.73
C GLU A 532 -25.39 11.34 3.97
N MET A 533 -24.68 10.21 3.81
CA MET A 533 -23.95 9.56 4.90
C MET A 533 -22.53 10.13 5.08
N ASP A 534 -21.88 10.53 3.99
CA ASP A 534 -20.55 11.14 3.98
C ASP A 534 -20.50 12.34 3.02
N PRO A 535 -20.89 13.54 3.51
CA PRO A 535 -20.92 14.75 2.70
C PRO A 535 -19.56 15.28 2.26
N ASP A 536 -18.47 14.76 2.82
CA ASP A 536 -17.10 15.19 2.54
C ASP A 536 -16.37 14.25 1.55
N SER A 537 -17.04 13.22 1.03
CA SER A 537 -16.44 12.27 0.08
C SER A 537 -16.27 12.90 -1.30
N MET A 538 -15.05 13.40 -1.58
CA MET A 538 -14.74 14.07 -2.86
C MET A 538 -14.87 13.12 -4.06
N GLY A 539 -14.49 11.85 -3.91
CA GLY A 539 -14.70 10.85 -4.95
C GLY A 539 -16.16 10.61 -5.28
N THR A 540 -17.03 10.55 -4.27
CA THR A 540 -18.47 10.39 -4.50
C THR A 540 -19.07 11.64 -5.17
N HIS A 541 -18.60 12.85 -4.82
CA HIS A 541 -18.99 14.09 -5.52
C HIS A 541 -18.60 14.04 -7.01
N PHE A 542 -17.39 13.56 -7.30
CA PHE A 542 -16.94 13.39 -8.68
C PHE A 542 -17.82 12.40 -9.46
N LEU A 543 -18.05 11.21 -8.90
CA LEU A 543 -18.89 10.19 -9.53
C LEU A 543 -20.32 10.67 -9.78
N LEU A 544 -20.89 11.40 -8.82
CA LEU A 544 -22.22 12.00 -8.98
C LEU A 544 -22.21 13.09 -10.06
N GLY A 545 -21.23 13.99 -10.05
CA GLY A 545 -21.04 15.01 -11.08
C GLY A 545 -20.94 14.38 -12.47
N LYS A 546 -20.12 13.33 -12.62
CA LYS A 546 -19.95 12.58 -13.86
C LYS A 546 -21.28 11.93 -14.33
N CYS A 547 -22.03 11.28 -13.44
CA CYS A 547 -23.36 10.74 -13.78
C CYS A 547 -24.33 11.83 -14.27
N LEU A 548 -24.34 12.98 -13.59
CA LEU A 548 -25.19 14.11 -13.96
C LEU A 548 -24.79 14.71 -15.30
N MET A 549 -23.49 14.75 -15.62
CA MET A 549 -23.00 15.15 -16.95
C MET A 549 -23.50 14.20 -18.05
N PHE A 550 -23.38 12.88 -17.85
CA PHE A 550 -23.84 11.88 -18.83
C PHE A 550 -25.37 11.86 -18.98
N THR A 551 -26.11 12.24 -17.95
CA THR A 551 -27.58 12.39 -18.04
C THR A 551 -27.99 13.80 -18.50
N GLN A 552 -27.05 14.66 -18.87
CA GLN A 552 -27.22 16.04 -19.31
C GLN A 552 -27.84 16.97 -18.25
N ASP A 553 -27.83 16.60 -16.99
CA ASP A 553 -28.15 17.48 -15.87
C ASP A 553 -26.92 18.34 -15.49
N TYR A 554 -26.55 19.22 -16.42
CA TYR A 554 -25.37 20.09 -16.24
C TYR A 554 -25.50 21.02 -15.02
N GLY A 555 -26.75 21.47 -14.73
CA GLY A 555 -27.01 22.30 -13.56
C GLY A 555 -26.80 21.58 -12.24
N GLY A 556 -27.19 20.32 -12.18
CA GLY A 556 -26.95 19.46 -11.02
C GLY A 556 -25.49 19.05 -10.85
N ALA A 557 -24.74 18.90 -11.97
CA ALA A 557 -23.33 18.50 -11.94
C ALA A 557 -22.40 19.59 -11.35
N ILE A 558 -22.67 20.86 -11.66
CA ILE A 558 -21.81 22.00 -11.28
C ILE A 558 -21.51 22.01 -9.78
N PRO A 559 -22.47 22.04 -8.85
CA PRO A 559 -22.16 22.14 -7.43
C PRO A 559 -21.37 20.96 -6.87
N GLU A 560 -21.51 19.77 -7.45
CA GLU A 560 -20.76 18.58 -7.04
C GLU A 560 -19.28 18.69 -7.48
N LEU A 561 -19.06 19.12 -8.74
CA LEU A 561 -17.71 19.30 -9.28
C LEU A 561 -16.99 20.52 -8.68
N GLU A 562 -17.72 21.64 -8.42
CA GLU A 562 -17.16 22.82 -7.73
C GLU A 562 -16.63 22.47 -6.33
N LYS A 563 -17.33 21.62 -5.56
CA LYS A 563 -16.84 21.14 -4.26
C LYS A 563 -15.54 20.35 -4.39
N LEU A 564 -15.45 19.52 -5.41
CA LEU A 564 -14.26 18.73 -5.66
C LEU A 564 -13.06 19.64 -5.98
N VAL A 565 -13.15 20.50 -7.01
CA VAL A 565 -12.00 21.33 -7.43
C VAL A 565 -11.58 22.33 -6.36
N ALA A 566 -12.49 22.75 -5.49
CA ALA A 566 -12.16 23.59 -4.33
C ALA A 566 -11.25 22.87 -3.31
N LYS A 567 -11.31 21.55 -3.20
CA LYS A 567 -10.48 20.71 -2.30
C LYS A 567 -9.27 20.11 -3.01
N VAL A 568 -9.42 19.80 -4.29
CA VAL A 568 -8.44 19.14 -5.16
C VAL A 568 -8.24 20.00 -6.43
N PRO A 569 -7.46 21.10 -6.33
CA PRO A 569 -7.32 22.05 -7.45
C PRO A 569 -6.66 21.49 -8.69
N ASN A 570 -6.01 20.33 -8.60
CA ASN A 570 -5.36 19.62 -9.71
C ASN A 570 -6.20 18.47 -10.29
N ALA A 571 -7.50 18.39 -9.95
CA ALA A 571 -8.42 17.41 -10.54
C ALA A 571 -8.80 17.83 -11.98
N VAL A 572 -7.89 17.61 -12.94
CA VAL A 572 -8.01 18.08 -14.32
C VAL A 572 -9.29 17.60 -14.99
N GLU A 573 -9.67 16.33 -14.81
CA GLU A 573 -10.92 15.78 -15.39
C GLU A 573 -12.16 16.48 -14.86
N ALA A 574 -12.17 16.88 -13.58
CA ALA A 574 -13.29 17.62 -13.01
C ALA A 574 -13.39 19.05 -13.59
N HIS A 575 -12.25 19.70 -13.83
CA HIS A 575 -12.21 20.98 -14.54
C HIS A 575 -12.73 20.85 -15.98
N SER A 576 -12.39 19.75 -16.69
CA SER A 576 -12.90 19.48 -18.04
C SER A 576 -14.42 19.25 -18.06
N PHE A 577 -14.98 18.60 -17.03
CA PHE A 577 -16.43 18.52 -16.90
C PHE A 577 -17.08 19.86 -16.54
N LEU A 578 -16.45 20.69 -15.69
CA LEU A 578 -16.95 22.01 -15.34
C LEU A 578 -16.97 22.96 -16.53
N GLU A 579 -15.91 23.00 -17.37
CA GLU A 579 -15.90 23.86 -18.57
C GLU A 579 -17.10 23.57 -19.49
N LEU A 580 -17.38 22.26 -19.70
CA LEU A 580 -18.53 21.85 -20.51
C LEU A 580 -19.86 22.19 -19.82
N ALA A 581 -20.00 21.90 -18.53
CA ALA A 581 -21.22 22.16 -17.78
C ALA A 581 -21.55 23.66 -17.73
N TYR A 582 -20.55 24.51 -17.50
CA TYR A 582 -20.71 25.96 -17.54
C TYR A 582 -21.08 26.47 -18.93
N ALA A 583 -20.43 25.99 -19.99
CA ALA A 583 -20.77 26.36 -21.37
C ALA A 583 -22.23 25.97 -21.71
N ARG A 584 -22.69 24.77 -21.30
CA ARG A 584 -24.05 24.27 -21.52
C ARG A 584 -25.11 25.01 -20.71
N THR A 585 -24.76 25.54 -19.54
CA THR A 585 -25.65 26.34 -18.69
C THR A 585 -25.54 27.84 -18.95
N ASN A 586 -24.82 28.28 -19.99
CA ASN A 586 -24.59 29.66 -20.36
C ASN A 586 -23.79 30.48 -19.34
N ARG A 587 -23.03 29.84 -18.46
CA ARG A 587 -22.09 30.48 -17.51
C ARG A 587 -20.72 30.64 -18.22
N LEU A 588 -20.70 31.47 -19.28
CA LEU A 588 -19.58 31.49 -20.25
C LEU A 588 -18.27 32.00 -19.65
N ARG A 589 -18.31 32.92 -18.66
CA ARG A 589 -17.08 33.42 -18.01
C ARG A 589 -16.41 32.37 -17.19
N GLU A 590 -17.20 31.60 -16.47
CA GLU A 590 -16.71 30.46 -15.68
C GLU A 590 -16.18 29.38 -16.61
N ALA A 591 -16.86 29.07 -17.71
CA ALA A 591 -16.36 28.12 -18.71
C ALA A 591 -14.98 28.53 -19.26
N ILE A 592 -14.76 29.82 -19.56
CA ILE A 592 -13.46 30.33 -20.00
C ILE A 592 -12.38 30.08 -18.96
N GLY A 593 -12.65 30.39 -17.67
CA GLY A 593 -11.69 30.17 -16.59
C GLY A 593 -11.30 28.71 -16.41
N GLU A 594 -12.26 27.78 -16.53
CA GLU A 594 -11.98 26.35 -16.44
C GLU A 594 -11.16 25.86 -17.66
N CYS A 595 -11.49 26.30 -18.89
CA CYS A 595 -10.69 25.98 -20.07
C CYS A 595 -9.23 26.44 -19.91
N GLU A 596 -9.01 27.67 -19.40
CA GLU A 596 -7.66 28.18 -19.15
C GLU A 596 -6.93 27.32 -18.09
N THR A 597 -7.64 26.82 -17.10
CA THR A 597 -7.11 25.94 -16.08
C THR A 597 -6.68 24.59 -16.69
N VAL A 598 -7.56 23.92 -17.45
CA VAL A 598 -7.22 22.65 -18.14
C VAL A 598 -6.03 22.83 -19.07
N LEU A 599 -6.04 23.89 -19.90
CA LEU A 599 -4.94 24.19 -20.84
C LEU A 599 -3.62 24.53 -20.10
N GLY A 600 -3.68 24.94 -18.85
CA GLY A 600 -2.50 25.12 -18.01
C GLY A 600 -1.85 23.78 -17.63
N TYR A 601 -2.62 22.70 -17.52
CA TYR A 601 -2.14 21.35 -17.26
C TYR A 601 -1.81 20.60 -18.56
N ASP A 602 -2.69 20.69 -19.57
CA ASP A 602 -2.50 20.06 -20.88
C ASP A 602 -2.75 21.08 -22.02
N ALA A 603 -1.67 21.66 -22.53
CA ALA A 603 -1.70 22.60 -23.63
C ALA A 603 -2.12 21.99 -24.99
N THR A 604 -2.41 20.68 -25.03
CA THR A 604 -2.83 19.95 -26.24
C THR A 604 -4.28 19.47 -26.16
N ASP A 605 -5.04 19.86 -25.11
CA ASP A 605 -6.43 19.46 -24.98
C ASP A 605 -7.32 20.13 -26.06
N PHE A 606 -7.81 19.28 -26.97
CA PHE A 606 -8.69 19.70 -28.05
C PHE A 606 -10.04 20.25 -27.55
N GLY A 607 -10.62 19.57 -26.53
CA GLY A 607 -11.92 19.91 -25.96
C GLY A 607 -11.94 21.31 -25.38
N SER A 608 -10.93 21.63 -24.58
CA SER A 608 -10.80 22.96 -23.95
C SER A 608 -10.60 24.08 -24.97
N TYR A 609 -9.77 23.89 -26.01
CA TYR A 609 -9.67 24.91 -27.09
C TYR A 609 -10.99 25.11 -27.83
N LEU A 610 -11.74 24.03 -28.03
CA LEU A 610 -13.04 24.09 -28.69
C LEU A 610 -14.06 24.88 -27.84
N ILE A 611 -14.23 24.51 -26.55
CA ILE A 611 -15.17 25.16 -25.63
C ILE A 611 -14.76 26.61 -25.36
N LEU A 612 -13.46 26.89 -25.20
CA LEU A 612 -12.91 28.23 -25.04
C LEU A 612 -13.25 29.11 -26.24
N GLY A 613 -13.00 28.63 -27.45
CA GLY A 613 -13.32 29.34 -28.67
C GLY A 613 -14.81 29.66 -28.82
N GLN A 614 -15.68 28.68 -28.51
CA GLN A 614 -17.14 28.90 -28.50
C GLN A 614 -17.54 29.94 -27.46
N SER A 615 -17.03 29.84 -26.24
CA SER A 615 -17.39 30.70 -25.12
C SER A 615 -16.94 32.14 -25.36
N LEU A 616 -15.73 32.35 -25.88
CA LEU A 616 -15.22 33.67 -26.26
C LEU A 616 -16.06 34.30 -27.39
N GLY A 617 -16.42 33.52 -28.41
CA GLY A 617 -17.30 34.01 -29.49
C GLY A 617 -18.65 34.45 -28.97
N ARG A 618 -19.27 33.72 -28.06
CA ARG A 618 -20.56 34.05 -27.44
C ARG A 618 -20.48 35.23 -26.46
N THR A 619 -19.31 35.50 -25.90
CA THR A 619 -19.07 36.69 -25.04
C THR A 619 -18.63 37.93 -25.83
N GLY A 620 -18.44 37.81 -27.14
CA GLY A 620 -18.10 38.92 -28.06
C GLY A 620 -16.61 39.09 -28.34
N ASP A 621 -15.73 38.24 -27.75
CA ASP A 621 -14.31 38.22 -28.13
C ASP A 621 -14.09 37.37 -29.38
N SER A 622 -14.47 37.94 -30.54
CA SER A 622 -14.31 37.26 -31.83
C SER A 622 -12.85 36.94 -32.17
N LYS A 623 -11.89 37.76 -31.75
CA LYS A 623 -10.46 37.53 -32.00
C LYS A 623 -9.95 36.34 -31.22
N GLY A 624 -10.17 36.31 -29.92
CA GLY A 624 -9.80 35.21 -29.06
C GLY A 624 -10.47 33.90 -29.48
N ALA A 625 -11.76 33.99 -29.87
CA ALA A 625 -12.49 32.83 -30.39
C ALA A 625 -11.82 32.20 -31.62
N LEU A 626 -11.52 33.00 -32.65
CA LEU A 626 -10.88 32.53 -33.88
C LEU A 626 -9.47 31.97 -33.62
N GLU A 627 -8.71 32.54 -32.70
CA GLU A 627 -7.38 32.06 -32.34
C GLU A 627 -7.46 30.64 -31.72
N ASN A 628 -8.35 30.42 -30.75
CA ASN A 628 -8.47 29.14 -30.07
C ASN A 628 -9.11 28.07 -30.97
N LEU A 629 -10.11 28.41 -31.77
CA LEU A 629 -10.67 27.47 -32.76
C LEU A 629 -9.64 27.03 -33.80
N LYS A 630 -8.71 27.90 -34.20
CA LYS A 630 -7.58 27.53 -35.08
C LYS A 630 -6.61 26.56 -34.42
N LYS A 631 -6.36 26.72 -33.09
CA LYS A 631 -5.57 25.75 -32.31
C LYS A 631 -6.27 24.40 -32.27
N ALA A 632 -7.59 24.39 -32.03
CA ALA A 632 -8.37 23.14 -32.09
C ALA A 632 -8.26 22.46 -33.44
N ILE A 633 -8.37 23.19 -34.57
CA ILE A 633 -8.19 22.65 -35.91
C ILE A 633 -6.76 22.09 -36.11
N ALA A 634 -5.75 22.76 -35.58
CA ALA A 634 -4.37 22.29 -35.68
C ALA A 634 -4.16 20.96 -34.97
N LEU A 635 -4.85 20.73 -33.85
CA LEU A 635 -4.83 19.49 -33.08
C LEU A 635 -5.64 18.38 -33.76
N GLN A 636 -6.84 18.70 -34.27
CA GLN A 636 -7.72 17.76 -34.94
C GLN A 636 -8.24 18.34 -36.29
N PRO A 637 -7.46 18.25 -37.37
CA PRO A 637 -7.81 18.87 -38.65
C PRO A 637 -9.08 18.33 -39.32
N GLN A 638 -9.53 17.15 -38.93
CA GLN A 638 -10.73 16.50 -39.49
C GLN A 638 -11.99 16.75 -38.63
N ALA A 639 -11.89 17.50 -37.53
CA ALA A 639 -13.05 17.81 -36.69
C ALA A 639 -13.94 18.88 -37.35
N PRO A 640 -15.25 18.64 -37.56
CA PRO A 640 -16.14 19.61 -38.20
C PRO A 640 -16.54 20.78 -37.30
N LEU A 641 -16.67 20.54 -35.98
CA LEU A 641 -17.19 21.51 -35.01
C LEU A 641 -16.41 22.84 -34.93
N PRO A 642 -15.05 22.85 -34.91
CA PRO A 642 -14.31 24.10 -34.88
C PRO A 642 -14.61 24.99 -36.07
N HIS A 643 -14.75 24.40 -37.29
CA HIS A 643 -15.11 25.11 -38.50
C HIS A 643 -16.54 25.67 -38.45
N ALA A 644 -17.50 24.90 -37.92
CA ALA A 644 -18.87 25.36 -37.71
C ALA A 644 -18.90 26.57 -36.79
N TRP A 645 -18.19 26.53 -35.67
CA TRP A 645 -18.16 27.64 -34.70
C TRP A 645 -17.36 28.85 -35.22
N MET A 646 -16.30 28.65 -36.03
CA MET A 646 -15.64 29.76 -36.75
C MET A 646 -16.60 30.46 -37.68
N ALA A 647 -17.47 29.73 -38.41
CA ALA A 647 -18.48 30.33 -39.26
C ALA A 647 -19.44 31.23 -38.49
N ASP A 648 -19.91 30.78 -37.31
CA ASP A 648 -20.78 31.57 -36.44
C ASP A 648 -20.07 32.88 -35.95
N VAL A 649 -18.78 32.81 -35.60
CA VAL A 649 -17.97 33.95 -35.23
C VAL A 649 -17.80 34.94 -36.41
N TYR A 650 -17.53 34.41 -37.62
CA TYR A 650 -17.43 35.27 -38.81
C TYR A 650 -18.77 35.96 -39.18
N ASP A 651 -19.90 35.28 -38.98
CA ASP A 651 -21.23 35.89 -39.17
C ASP A 651 -21.45 37.06 -38.20
N GLN A 652 -21.09 36.87 -36.90
CA GLN A 652 -21.16 37.94 -35.91
C GLN A 652 -20.28 39.15 -36.26
N MET A 653 -19.16 38.94 -36.94
CA MET A 653 -18.24 39.96 -37.46
C MET A 653 -18.72 40.60 -38.78
N GLY A 654 -19.82 40.13 -39.40
CA GLY A 654 -20.28 40.54 -40.69
C GLY A 654 -19.44 40.05 -41.89
N LEU A 655 -18.59 39.05 -41.66
CA LEU A 655 -17.68 38.47 -42.67
C LEU A 655 -18.32 37.25 -43.36
N SER A 656 -19.43 37.46 -44.10
CA SER A 656 -20.28 36.41 -44.66
C SER A 656 -19.55 35.42 -45.57
N LYS A 657 -18.57 35.89 -46.37
CA LYS A 657 -17.78 35.01 -47.28
C LYS A 657 -16.90 34.03 -46.52
N ASP A 658 -16.30 34.46 -45.40
CA ASP A 658 -15.48 33.62 -44.58
C ASP A 658 -16.36 32.62 -43.81
N ALA A 659 -17.54 33.05 -43.34
CA ALA A 659 -18.54 32.22 -42.69
C ALA A 659 -19.02 31.09 -43.66
N GLU A 660 -19.36 31.41 -44.92
CA GLU A 660 -19.77 30.41 -45.90
C GLU A 660 -18.67 29.39 -46.19
N ARG A 661 -17.40 29.85 -46.31
CA ARG A 661 -16.26 28.96 -46.53
C ARG A 661 -16.09 27.97 -45.35
N GLU A 662 -16.10 28.44 -44.14
CA GLU A 662 -15.94 27.57 -42.96
C GLU A 662 -17.12 26.62 -42.80
N ARG A 663 -18.36 27.08 -43.02
CA ARG A 663 -19.55 26.24 -43.03
C ARG A 663 -19.52 25.13 -44.10
N ALA A 664 -19.03 25.45 -45.30
CA ALA A 664 -18.81 24.47 -46.35
C ALA A 664 -17.74 23.44 -45.99
N THR A 665 -16.69 23.88 -45.28
CA THR A 665 -15.65 22.98 -44.75
C THR A 665 -16.20 22.04 -43.69
N ALA A 666 -16.93 22.57 -42.71
CA ALA A 666 -17.60 21.76 -41.66
C ALA A 666 -18.50 20.67 -42.28
N LYS A 667 -19.38 21.07 -43.23
CA LYS A 667 -20.29 20.15 -43.90
C LYS A 667 -19.55 19.04 -44.67
N ARG A 668 -18.44 19.38 -45.34
CA ARG A 668 -17.61 18.40 -46.04
C ARG A 668 -17.00 17.38 -45.08
N LEU A 669 -16.51 17.83 -43.92
CA LEU A 669 -15.90 16.97 -42.89
C LEU A 669 -16.94 16.08 -42.18
N GLU A 670 -18.19 16.51 -42.07
CA GLU A 670 -19.30 15.69 -41.55
C GLU A 670 -19.67 14.51 -42.45
N THR A 671 -19.33 14.59 -43.73
CA THR A 671 -19.71 13.59 -44.74
C THR A 671 -18.58 12.61 -45.09
N GLN A 672 -17.39 12.82 -44.55
CA GLN A 672 -16.24 11.92 -44.61
C GLN A 672 -16.14 11.01 -43.40
#